data_7468fb3d9c1461a1a3c092c0808cbb61
#
_entry.id   7468fb3d9c1461a1a3c092c0808cbb61
#
_cell.length_a   1.000
_cell.length_b   1.000
_cell.length_c   1.000
_cell.angle_alpha   90.00
_cell.angle_beta   90.00
_cell.angle_gamma   90.00
#
_symmetry.space_group_name_H-M   'P 1'
#
loop_
_entity.id
_entity.type
_entity.pdbx_description
1 polymer ?
#
loop_
_entity_poly.entity_id
_entity_poly.type
_entity_poly.pdbx_seq_one_letter_code
_entity_poly.pdbx_strand_id
1 'polypeptide(L)'
;MIEIKHLDIQFKQQVIFKNANFKTCPGKITGIIGKSGCGKTTFLKALIYQYKNQILSIDKHVITEKNKEDYLLHCVSYIDQFGTFFENMKIIEHFEFISQLKKQNFNQNKMLETLYLVGLDAIDLKNYPSSLSIGQRKRFLIALAMFKDASIIIIDEPTASLDQENKEIILNLLQKLKKDNKYIIITTHDDFLIEHLDIVYEIENKQFCCHQEIKEVQQVLKIEKTKHQRIKKYFFYKNQRQWFQFLLVMLLGFIMTVSISINISDSILQENQLADGIERANKAEVYTGKMNDAFFGNDGYFIGDQINNLDISDDELAQMKAIKHVKGVYPFDVFDTINQMQNVTTTSVYCKGNKVNFDYFKDGSPLVAPYYSFQNIKVNGKKLKGNAISQSLANKLGIDKNEKNFKISVEVYIPVQQYSYQGEMNESGLKEEMSQVLTKKVKLDLEVDHIISVDDYYNEFLSEGYIVLMPEKSFYSLLNQYNNQTPDSLLYAKEYNATITPYRSKNYVIEVERISNLKTVEKEITKISKNLVTYAQYNSVIDMTDIYKEERKGRYIYVLMVVLVVIELYAMVQINALDDRKNEVKLLKLYGLKDKNVHSLINENGFVQLLLTIIFGIPGFFIARKMGFFAVNDQSLIISLLLFFSIQIAVSIIIYILYLFYSKYFVKKVKL
;
A
#
# COMPACT_ATOMS: atom_id res chain seq x y z
N MET A 1 50.20 -19.58 -31.38
CA MET A 1 50.90 -18.45 -30.70
C MET A 1 49.88 -17.43 -30.25
N ILE A 2 49.96 -16.97 -28.99
CA ILE A 2 49.20 -15.80 -28.51
C ILE A 2 50.03 -14.56 -28.68
N GLU A 3 49.45 -13.55 -29.27
CA GLU A 3 50.14 -12.28 -29.53
C GLU A 3 49.22 -11.09 -29.15
N ILE A 4 49.75 -10.14 -28.40
CA ILE A 4 49.16 -8.83 -28.19
C ILE A 4 50.08 -7.79 -28.88
N LYS A 5 49.48 -6.93 -29.75
CA LYS A 5 50.18 -5.82 -30.39
C LYS A 5 49.55 -4.51 -29.94
N HIS A 6 50.40 -3.49 -29.82
CA HIS A 6 49.99 -2.10 -29.54
C HIS A 6 49.07 -2.00 -28.32
N LEU A 7 49.48 -2.60 -27.20
CA LEU A 7 48.71 -2.52 -25.95
C LEU A 7 48.89 -1.10 -25.35
N ASP A 8 47.82 -0.34 -25.36
CA ASP A 8 47.74 0.98 -24.74
C ASP A 8 46.68 0.95 -23.63
N ILE A 9 47.10 1.11 -22.40
CA ILE A 9 46.19 1.14 -21.23
C ILE A 9 46.52 2.34 -20.37
N GLN A 10 45.49 3.19 -20.17
CA GLN A 10 45.56 4.36 -19.29
C GLN A 10 44.34 4.41 -18.36
N PHE A 11 44.57 4.73 -17.08
CA PHE A 11 43.53 4.99 -16.10
C PHE A 11 43.67 6.44 -15.63
N LYS A 12 42.65 7.26 -15.92
CA LYS A 12 42.66 8.70 -15.63
C LYS A 12 43.93 9.32 -16.24
N GLN A 13 44.89 9.77 -15.43
CA GLN A 13 46.14 10.37 -15.83
C GLN A 13 47.33 9.40 -15.82
N GLN A 14 47.16 8.17 -15.29
CA GLN A 14 48.25 7.20 -15.18
C GLN A 14 48.26 6.25 -16.37
N VAL A 15 49.31 6.31 -17.15
CA VAL A 15 49.59 5.37 -18.26
C VAL A 15 50.21 4.10 -17.64
N ILE A 16 49.59 2.94 -17.86
CA ILE A 16 50.07 1.61 -17.39
C ILE A 16 50.91 0.94 -18.49
N PHE A 17 50.35 0.89 -19.73
CA PHE A 17 51.09 0.35 -20.87
C PHE A 17 51.01 1.36 -22.02
N LYS A 18 52.10 1.47 -22.79
CA LYS A 18 52.19 2.34 -23.97
C LYS A 18 52.86 1.55 -25.10
N ASN A 19 52.09 1.25 -26.14
CA ASN A 19 52.56 0.48 -27.32
C ASN A 19 53.29 -0.81 -26.95
N ALA A 20 52.81 -1.50 -25.91
CA ALA A 20 53.45 -2.72 -25.41
C ALA A 20 53.08 -3.93 -26.25
N ASN A 21 54.05 -4.81 -26.48
CA ASN A 21 53.87 -6.01 -27.28
C ASN A 21 54.22 -7.24 -26.44
N PHE A 22 53.40 -8.32 -26.61
CA PHE A 22 53.59 -9.57 -25.88
C PHE A 22 53.36 -10.76 -26.82
N LYS A 23 54.19 -11.81 -26.67
CA LYS A 23 54.03 -13.07 -27.41
C LYS A 23 54.25 -14.25 -26.49
N THR A 24 53.51 -15.35 -26.70
CA THR A 24 53.82 -16.63 -26.05
C THR A 24 53.39 -17.79 -26.95
N CYS A 25 53.92 -19.01 -26.63
CA CYS A 25 53.63 -20.21 -27.37
C CYS A 25 53.12 -21.34 -26.44
N PRO A 26 52.41 -22.35 -27.00
CA PRO A 26 51.89 -23.47 -26.21
C PRO A 26 53.02 -24.36 -25.69
N GLY A 27 52.75 -25.12 -24.62
CA GLY A 27 53.70 -25.99 -23.99
C GLY A 27 54.85 -25.28 -23.27
N LYS A 28 54.60 -24.02 -22.86
CA LYS A 28 55.52 -23.16 -22.12
C LYS A 28 54.82 -22.50 -20.94
N ILE A 29 55.54 -22.36 -19.82
CA ILE A 29 55.10 -21.56 -18.69
C ILE A 29 55.69 -20.15 -18.86
N THR A 30 54.83 -19.18 -19.14
CA THR A 30 55.22 -17.79 -19.33
C THR A 30 54.89 -17.01 -18.06
N GLY A 31 55.90 -16.45 -17.43
CA GLY A 31 55.78 -15.63 -16.24
C GLY A 31 55.89 -14.15 -16.52
N ILE A 32 55.07 -13.37 -15.86
CA ILE A 32 55.13 -11.90 -15.84
C ILE A 32 55.61 -11.48 -14.48
N ILE A 33 56.78 -10.89 -14.42
CA ILE A 33 57.42 -10.42 -13.20
C ILE A 33 57.43 -8.88 -13.16
N GLY A 34 57.69 -8.34 -12.00
CA GLY A 34 57.80 -6.87 -11.80
C GLY A 34 57.26 -6.41 -10.47
N LYS A 35 57.55 -5.17 -10.11
CA LYS A 35 57.20 -4.56 -8.81
C LYS A 35 55.68 -4.55 -8.62
N SER A 36 55.22 -4.48 -7.37
CA SER A 36 53.81 -4.31 -7.04
C SER A 36 53.29 -3.02 -7.70
N GLY A 37 52.11 -3.09 -8.32
CA GLY A 37 51.51 -1.93 -9.00
C GLY A 37 52.01 -1.64 -10.44
N CYS A 38 52.99 -2.39 -10.98
CA CYS A 38 53.51 -2.16 -12.34
C CYS A 38 52.51 -2.51 -13.47
N GLY A 39 51.39 -3.19 -13.16
CA GLY A 39 50.35 -3.51 -14.14
C GLY A 39 50.19 -5.00 -14.47
N LYS A 40 50.78 -5.93 -13.69
CA LYS A 40 50.68 -7.40 -13.91
C LYS A 40 49.23 -7.88 -14.10
N THR A 41 48.38 -7.62 -13.08
CA THR A 41 46.95 -7.99 -13.16
C THR A 41 46.22 -7.24 -14.27
N THR A 42 46.59 -6.00 -14.58
CA THR A 42 46.04 -5.24 -15.71
C THR A 42 46.34 -5.91 -17.04
N PHE A 43 47.56 -6.44 -17.19
CA PHE A 43 47.94 -7.21 -18.39
C PHE A 43 47.15 -8.54 -18.48
N LEU A 44 47.00 -9.29 -17.42
CA LEU A 44 46.19 -10.49 -17.44
C LEU A 44 44.73 -10.21 -17.88
N LYS A 45 44.19 -9.07 -17.46
CA LYS A 45 42.90 -8.58 -17.90
C LYS A 45 42.87 -8.19 -19.39
N ALA A 46 43.97 -7.76 -19.98
CA ALA A 46 44.08 -7.55 -21.40
C ALA A 46 44.00 -8.88 -22.17
N LEU A 47 44.59 -9.96 -21.67
CA LEU A 47 44.50 -11.30 -22.27
C LEU A 47 43.06 -11.86 -22.29
N ILE A 48 42.20 -11.47 -21.37
CA ILE A 48 40.79 -11.83 -21.39
C ILE A 48 39.92 -10.80 -22.13
N TYR A 49 40.54 -9.95 -22.97
CA TYR A 49 39.91 -8.92 -23.80
C TYR A 49 39.01 -7.95 -23.02
N GLN A 50 39.52 -7.49 -21.86
CA GLN A 50 38.80 -6.49 -21.06
C GLN A 50 38.95 -5.06 -21.64
N TYR A 51 40.02 -4.79 -22.36
CA TYR A 51 40.33 -3.48 -22.95
C TYR A 51 40.13 -3.50 -24.46
N LYS A 52 39.63 -2.40 -25.02
CA LYS A 52 39.29 -2.31 -26.45
C LYS A 52 40.44 -1.82 -27.31
N ASN A 53 41.41 -1.13 -26.75
CA ASN A 53 42.53 -0.51 -27.46
C ASN A 53 43.74 -1.46 -27.51
N GLN A 54 43.52 -2.67 -28.08
CA GLN A 54 44.54 -3.67 -28.26
C GLN A 54 44.19 -4.61 -29.39
N ILE A 55 45.22 -5.16 -30.03
CA ILE A 55 45.08 -6.25 -31.01
C ILE A 55 45.54 -7.54 -30.33
N LEU A 56 44.57 -8.35 -29.88
CA LEU A 56 44.82 -9.70 -29.34
C LEU A 56 44.55 -10.71 -30.43
N SER A 57 45.55 -11.48 -30.79
CA SER A 57 45.43 -12.59 -31.75
C SER A 57 45.92 -13.89 -31.20
N ILE A 58 45.27 -14.98 -31.59
CA ILE A 58 45.62 -16.34 -31.19
C ILE A 58 45.68 -17.18 -32.47
N ASP A 59 46.85 -17.69 -32.76
CA ASP A 59 47.11 -18.46 -33.99
C ASP A 59 46.57 -17.72 -35.26
N LYS A 60 46.85 -16.41 -35.35
CA LYS A 60 46.42 -15.45 -36.41
C LYS A 60 44.91 -15.10 -36.37
N HIS A 61 44.09 -15.67 -35.45
CA HIS A 61 42.69 -15.26 -35.27
C HIS A 61 42.61 -14.05 -34.33
N VAL A 62 42.12 -12.94 -34.81
CA VAL A 62 41.95 -11.71 -34.02
C VAL A 62 40.72 -11.84 -33.12
N ILE A 63 40.88 -11.58 -31.82
CA ILE A 63 39.81 -11.51 -30.87
C ILE A 63 39.14 -10.11 -30.95
N THR A 64 37.82 -10.10 -31.02
CA THR A 64 36.99 -8.90 -31.19
C THR A 64 35.81 -8.96 -30.25
N GLU A 65 35.07 -7.86 -30.07
CA GLU A 65 33.83 -7.84 -29.32
C GLU A 65 32.77 -8.85 -29.79
N LYS A 66 32.86 -9.34 -31.02
CA LYS A 66 31.92 -10.31 -31.60
C LYS A 66 32.21 -11.77 -31.20
N ASN A 67 33.48 -12.09 -30.94
CA ASN A 67 33.92 -13.47 -30.66
C ASN A 67 34.56 -13.64 -29.27
N LYS A 68 34.64 -12.58 -28.47
CA LYS A 68 35.28 -12.65 -27.15
C LYS A 68 34.56 -13.61 -26.18
N GLU A 69 33.24 -13.70 -26.24
CA GLU A 69 32.49 -14.61 -25.38
C GLU A 69 32.79 -16.07 -25.74
N ASP A 70 32.84 -16.40 -27.04
CA ASP A 70 33.22 -17.75 -27.49
C ASP A 70 34.68 -18.07 -27.12
N TYR A 71 35.59 -17.10 -27.25
CA TYR A 71 36.96 -17.19 -26.79
C TYR A 71 37.05 -17.46 -25.29
N LEU A 72 36.37 -16.70 -24.45
CA LEU A 72 36.35 -16.91 -22.99
C LEU A 72 35.70 -18.23 -22.61
N LEU A 73 34.63 -18.63 -23.30
CA LEU A 73 33.91 -19.86 -23.00
C LEU A 73 34.73 -21.09 -23.33
N HIS A 74 35.38 -21.16 -24.51
CA HIS A 74 36.00 -22.40 -25.00
C HIS A 74 37.49 -22.45 -24.77
N CYS A 75 38.17 -21.30 -24.81
CA CYS A 75 39.63 -21.29 -24.83
C CYS A 75 40.27 -20.89 -23.49
N VAL A 76 39.65 -20.02 -22.69
CA VAL A 76 40.32 -19.40 -21.57
C VAL A 76 39.78 -19.88 -20.21
N SER A 77 40.70 -20.16 -19.28
CA SER A 77 40.43 -20.18 -17.85
C SER A 77 41.26 -19.11 -17.14
N TYR A 78 40.59 -18.18 -16.46
CA TYR A 78 41.25 -17.13 -15.68
C TYR A 78 41.05 -17.37 -14.20
N ILE A 79 42.14 -17.43 -13.45
CA ILE A 79 42.17 -17.63 -11.99
C ILE A 79 42.80 -16.35 -11.41
N ASP A 80 41.98 -15.59 -10.68
CA ASP A 80 42.45 -14.39 -10.02
C ASP A 80 43.24 -14.68 -8.73
N GLN A 81 43.92 -13.69 -8.20
CA GLN A 81 44.77 -13.80 -7.02
C GLN A 81 44.01 -14.34 -5.78
N PHE A 82 42.76 -13.98 -5.60
CA PHE A 82 41.92 -14.37 -4.46
C PHE A 82 41.19 -15.69 -4.65
N GLY A 83 41.25 -16.25 -5.84
CA GLY A 83 40.57 -17.51 -6.14
C GLY A 83 39.07 -17.41 -6.10
N THR A 84 38.50 -16.51 -6.91
CA THR A 84 37.07 -16.24 -6.92
C THR A 84 36.28 -17.40 -7.52
N PHE A 85 35.27 -17.86 -6.82
CA PHE A 85 34.36 -18.94 -7.23
C PHE A 85 32.91 -18.57 -6.89
N PHE A 86 31.95 -19.37 -7.33
CA PHE A 86 30.55 -19.16 -6.94
C PHE A 86 30.34 -19.66 -5.51
N GLU A 87 30.21 -18.74 -4.56
CA GLU A 87 30.15 -19.06 -3.12
C GLU A 87 28.93 -19.93 -2.75
N ASN A 88 27.86 -19.80 -3.50
CA ASN A 88 26.58 -20.46 -3.26
C ASN A 88 26.42 -21.78 -4.02
N MET A 89 27.47 -22.23 -4.74
CA MET A 89 27.49 -23.50 -5.44
C MET A 89 28.33 -24.52 -4.68
N LYS A 90 27.84 -25.75 -4.64
CA LYS A 90 28.61 -26.86 -4.13
C LYS A 90 29.79 -27.20 -5.07
N ILE A 91 30.77 -27.88 -4.58
CA ILE A 91 31.95 -28.27 -5.37
C ILE A 91 31.54 -29.01 -6.64
N ILE A 92 30.65 -30.01 -6.55
CA ILE A 92 30.13 -30.75 -7.71
C ILE A 92 29.40 -29.86 -8.70
N GLU A 93 28.63 -28.92 -8.20
CA GLU A 93 27.79 -28.04 -9.04
C GLU A 93 28.63 -27.15 -9.97
N HIS A 94 29.85 -26.79 -9.61
CA HIS A 94 30.76 -26.05 -10.47
C HIS A 94 31.16 -26.86 -11.73
N PHE A 95 31.37 -28.16 -11.59
CA PHE A 95 31.68 -29.05 -12.74
C PHE A 95 30.43 -29.24 -13.62
N GLU A 96 29.29 -29.45 -13.02
CA GLU A 96 28.01 -29.54 -13.73
C GLU A 96 27.74 -28.25 -14.52
N PHE A 97 27.98 -27.08 -13.90
CA PHE A 97 27.81 -25.77 -14.54
C PHE A 97 28.71 -25.63 -15.78
N ILE A 98 30.00 -26.00 -15.67
CA ILE A 98 30.91 -25.96 -16.83
C ILE A 98 30.43 -26.89 -17.95
N SER A 99 29.93 -28.09 -17.63
CA SER A 99 29.35 -29.01 -18.60
C SER A 99 28.14 -28.42 -19.31
N GLN A 100 27.24 -27.78 -18.56
CA GLN A 100 26.08 -27.09 -19.13
C GLN A 100 26.48 -25.91 -20.06
N LEU A 101 27.48 -25.12 -19.65
CA LEU A 101 28.01 -24.02 -20.49
C LEU A 101 28.55 -24.55 -21.82
N LYS A 102 29.23 -25.64 -21.81
CA LYS A 102 29.81 -26.27 -23.02
C LYS A 102 28.81 -27.14 -23.79
N LYS A 103 27.57 -27.32 -23.29
CA LYS A 103 26.52 -28.20 -23.85
C LYS A 103 26.93 -29.66 -23.89
N GLN A 104 27.70 -30.08 -22.92
CA GLN A 104 28.15 -31.44 -22.78
C GLN A 104 27.42 -32.14 -21.64
N ASN A 105 27.24 -33.45 -21.75
CA ASN A 105 26.75 -34.21 -20.61
C ASN A 105 27.81 -34.19 -19.50
N PHE A 106 27.36 -34.04 -18.27
CA PHE A 106 28.24 -34.06 -17.11
C PHE A 106 28.93 -35.42 -17.01
N ASN A 107 30.26 -35.42 -17.00
CA ASN A 107 31.07 -36.63 -16.88
C ASN A 107 31.69 -36.69 -15.49
N GLN A 108 31.09 -37.50 -14.62
CA GLN A 108 31.53 -37.68 -13.24
C GLN A 108 32.93 -38.33 -13.14
N ASN A 109 33.28 -39.28 -14.03
CA ASN A 109 34.59 -39.89 -14.02
C ASN A 109 35.69 -38.88 -14.33
N LYS A 110 35.50 -38.05 -15.36
CA LYS A 110 36.44 -36.96 -15.68
C LYS A 110 36.58 -35.97 -14.51
N MET A 111 35.51 -35.69 -13.79
CA MET A 111 35.58 -34.83 -12.59
C MET A 111 36.45 -35.49 -11.51
N LEU A 112 36.19 -36.74 -11.18
CA LEU A 112 36.93 -37.47 -10.15
C LEU A 112 38.41 -37.59 -10.53
N GLU A 113 38.73 -37.93 -11.77
CA GLU A 113 40.09 -37.95 -12.30
C GLU A 113 40.76 -36.58 -12.14
N THR A 114 40.07 -35.52 -12.47
CA THR A 114 40.60 -34.17 -12.35
C THR A 114 40.88 -33.79 -10.89
N LEU A 115 39.98 -34.13 -9.97
CA LEU A 115 40.13 -33.87 -8.53
C LEU A 115 41.30 -34.70 -7.96
N TYR A 116 41.45 -35.95 -8.36
CA TYR A 116 42.57 -36.79 -7.99
C TYR A 116 43.91 -36.18 -8.44
N LEU A 117 43.96 -35.69 -9.70
CA LEU A 117 45.14 -35.04 -10.25
C LEU A 117 45.62 -33.81 -9.48
N VAL A 118 44.70 -33.07 -8.86
CA VAL A 118 45.04 -31.89 -8.06
C VAL A 118 45.14 -32.20 -6.55
N GLY A 119 45.08 -33.47 -6.15
CA GLY A 119 45.14 -33.90 -4.76
C GLY A 119 43.96 -33.43 -3.92
N LEU A 120 42.76 -33.53 -4.49
CA LEU A 120 41.48 -33.15 -3.85
C LEU A 120 40.47 -34.32 -3.93
N ASP A 121 40.94 -35.54 -4.00
CA ASP A 121 40.13 -36.77 -4.09
C ASP A 121 39.32 -37.05 -2.80
N ALA A 122 39.82 -36.61 -1.67
CA ALA A 122 39.18 -36.81 -0.36
C ALA A 122 38.18 -35.74 0.04
N ILE A 123 37.89 -34.76 -0.82
CA ILE A 123 36.94 -33.66 -0.46
C ILE A 123 35.50 -34.13 -0.61
N ASP A 124 34.62 -33.63 0.29
CA ASP A 124 33.19 -33.84 0.15
C ASP A 124 32.64 -32.93 -0.95
N LEU A 125 32.18 -33.53 -2.04
CA LEU A 125 31.63 -32.84 -3.21
C LEU A 125 30.33 -32.07 -2.94
N LYS A 126 29.67 -32.38 -1.83
CA LYS A 126 28.44 -31.65 -1.39
C LYS A 126 28.72 -30.39 -0.59
N ASN A 127 29.96 -30.18 -0.18
CA ASN A 127 30.40 -28.98 0.52
C ASN A 127 30.54 -27.80 -0.45
N TYR A 128 30.62 -26.61 0.14
CA TYR A 128 30.88 -25.36 -0.60
C TYR A 128 32.39 -25.08 -0.65
N PRO A 129 32.90 -24.46 -1.73
CA PRO A 129 34.34 -24.12 -1.81
C PRO A 129 34.82 -23.20 -0.69
N SER A 130 33.94 -22.50 0.00
CA SER A 130 34.28 -21.67 1.19
C SER A 130 34.86 -22.50 2.34
N SER A 131 34.58 -23.81 2.41
CA SER A 131 35.12 -24.75 3.40
C SER A 131 36.56 -25.20 3.09
N LEU A 132 37.07 -24.94 1.89
CA LEU A 132 38.39 -25.31 1.46
C LEU A 132 39.48 -24.36 2.04
N SER A 133 40.64 -24.87 2.37
CA SER A 133 41.82 -24.06 2.68
C SER A 133 42.26 -23.22 1.46
N ILE A 134 43.09 -22.21 1.66
CA ILE A 134 43.60 -21.37 0.56
C ILE A 134 44.29 -22.19 -0.53
N GLY A 135 45.13 -23.14 -0.15
CA GLY A 135 45.80 -24.03 -1.08
C GLY A 135 44.83 -24.96 -1.81
N GLN A 136 43.86 -25.52 -1.09
CA GLN A 136 42.80 -26.33 -1.69
C GLN A 136 41.96 -25.55 -2.67
N ARG A 137 41.59 -24.28 -2.37
CA ARG A 137 40.84 -23.38 -3.27
C ARG A 137 41.57 -23.15 -4.59
N LYS A 138 42.88 -22.87 -4.54
CA LYS A 138 43.69 -22.67 -5.74
C LYS A 138 43.74 -23.94 -6.58
N ARG A 139 43.97 -25.09 -5.94
CA ARG A 139 43.96 -26.42 -6.60
C ARG A 139 42.59 -26.72 -7.22
N PHE A 140 41.51 -26.40 -6.51
CA PHE A 140 40.13 -26.54 -7.03
C PHE A 140 39.88 -25.72 -8.29
N LEU A 141 40.36 -24.47 -8.35
CA LEU A 141 40.22 -23.62 -9.54
C LEU A 141 41.04 -24.13 -10.72
N ILE A 142 42.23 -24.69 -10.44
CA ILE A 142 43.03 -25.39 -11.48
C ILE A 142 42.29 -26.64 -11.97
N ALA A 143 41.66 -27.40 -11.07
CA ALA A 143 40.82 -28.55 -11.46
C ALA A 143 39.66 -28.12 -12.37
N LEU A 144 38.99 -27.02 -12.08
CA LEU A 144 37.93 -26.46 -12.95
C LEU A 144 38.46 -26.06 -14.32
N ALA A 145 39.68 -25.48 -14.39
CA ALA A 145 40.34 -25.15 -15.65
C ALA A 145 40.70 -26.42 -16.47
N MET A 146 41.19 -27.46 -15.82
CA MET A 146 41.48 -28.75 -16.43
C MET A 146 40.20 -29.46 -16.91
N PHE A 147 39.14 -29.47 -16.08
CA PHE A 147 37.87 -30.09 -16.45
C PHE A 147 37.21 -29.35 -17.62
N LYS A 148 37.28 -27.99 -17.63
CA LYS A 148 36.86 -27.16 -18.76
C LYS A 148 37.64 -27.46 -20.02
N ASP A 149 38.80 -28.09 -19.93
CA ASP A 149 39.74 -28.32 -21.03
C ASP A 149 40.10 -27.00 -21.73
N ALA A 150 40.44 -26.00 -20.94
CA ALA A 150 40.86 -24.70 -21.47
C ALA A 150 42.25 -24.82 -22.12
N SER A 151 42.40 -24.23 -23.31
CA SER A 151 43.70 -24.22 -23.99
C SER A 151 44.63 -23.15 -23.45
N ILE A 152 44.08 -22.11 -22.82
CA ILE A 152 44.79 -20.95 -22.26
C ILE A 152 44.43 -20.85 -20.78
N ILE A 153 45.44 -20.98 -19.93
CA ILE A 153 45.29 -20.92 -18.48
C ILE A 153 46.06 -19.68 -17.99
N ILE A 154 45.34 -18.75 -17.40
CA ILE A 154 45.86 -17.49 -16.90
C ILE A 154 45.69 -17.48 -15.39
N ILE A 155 46.77 -17.30 -14.65
CA ILE A 155 46.74 -17.36 -13.17
C ILE A 155 47.46 -16.12 -12.60
N ASP A 156 46.79 -15.41 -11.75
CA ASP A 156 47.35 -14.25 -11.02
C ASP A 156 47.88 -14.74 -9.68
N GLU A 157 49.22 -14.69 -9.45
CA GLU A 157 49.92 -15.06 -8.22
C GLU A 157 49.56 -16.47 -7.69
N PRO A 158 49.89 -17.57 -8.43
CA PRO A 158 49.44 -18.94 -8.08
C PRO A 158 49.92 -19.42 -6.71
N THR A 159 51.11 -19.00 -6.25
CA THR A 159 51.73 -19.47 -4.99
C THR A 159 51.60 -18.47 -3.85
N ALA A 160 50.99 -17.31 -4.06
CA ALA A 160 50.85 -16.31 -3.00
C ALA A 160 50.12 -16.90 -1.78
N SER A 161 50.69 -16.68 -0.59
CA SER A 161 50.14 -17.13 0.71
C SER A 161 50.06 -18.65 0.86
N LEU A 162 50.89 -19.42 0.14
CA LEU A 162 50.99 -20.86 0.26
C LEU A 162 52.29 -21.25 0.99
N ASP A 163 52.25 -22.36 1.73
CA ASP A 163 53.43 -23.03 2.27
C ASP A 163 54.19 -23.77 1.17
N GLN A 164 55.40 -24.21 1.48
CA GLN A 164 56.30 -24.81 0.51
C GLN A 164 55.73 -26.09 -0.16
N GLU A 165 55.04 -26.94 0.61
CA GLU A 165 54.42 -28.16 0.12
C GLU A 165 53.34 -27.83 -0.94
N ASN A 166 52.45 -26.90 -0.64
CA ASN A 166 51.41 -26.47 -1.59
C ASN A 166 52.02 -25.74 -2.80
N LYS A 167 53.13 -25.03 -2.69
CA LYS A 167 53.86 -24.44 -3.84
C LYS A 167 54.37 -25.51 -4.79
N GLU A 168 54.96 -26.59 -4.27
CA GLU A 168 55.46 -27.73 -5.06
C GLU A 168 54.32 -28.44 -5.79
N ILE A 169 53.18 -28.65 -5.12
CA ILE A 169 52.00 -29.23 -5.76
C ILE A 169 51.53 -28.34 -6.93
N ILE A 170 51.45 -27.03 -6.74
CA ILE A 170 51.05 -26.10 -7.81
C ILE A 170 52.06 -26.16 -8.98
N LEU A 171 53.37 -26.16 -8.71
CA LEU A 171 54.39 -26.26 -9.74
C LEU A 171 54.23 -27.55 -10.56
N ASN A 172 54.02 -28.68 -9.89
CA ASN A 172 53.83 -29.97 -10.56
C ASN A 172 52.58 -29.95 -11.47
N LEU A 173 51.49 -29.28 -11.02
CA LEU A 173 50.28 -29.09 -11.85
C LEU A 173 50.55 -28.20 -13.08
N LEU A 174 51.31 -27.12 -12.91
CA LEU A 174 51.70 -26.27 -14.04
C LEU A 174 52.57 -27.03 -15.05
N GLN A 175 53.52 -27.84 -14.59
CA GLN A 175 54.37 -28.70 -15.44
C GLN A 175 53.56 -29.76 -16.18
N LYS A 176 52.50 -30.31 -15.54
CA LYS A 176 51.59 -31.26 -16.22
C LYS A 176 50.81 -30.57 -17.31
N LEU A 177 50.20 -29.38 -17.06
CA LEU A 177 49.51 -28.58 -18.05
C LEU A 177 50.42 -28.17 -19.22
N LYS A 178 51.73 -27.95 -18.95
CA LYS A 178 52.73 -27.68 -19.95
C LYS A 178 52.91 -28.90 -20.88
N LYS A 179 52.98 -30.10 -20.31
CA LYS A 179 53.06 -31.36 -21.10
C LYS A 179 51.84 -31.58 -21.98
N ASP A 180 50.64 -31.13 -21.51
CA ASP A 180 49.39 -31.15 -22.28
C ASP A 180 49.33 -30.05 -23.37
N ASN A 181 50.47 -29.42 -23.65
CA ASN A 181 50.61 -28.37 -24.68
C ASN A 181 49.66 -27.18 -24.51
N LYS A 182 49.31 -26.81 -23.29
CA LYS A 182 48.50 -25.65 -22.96
C LYS A 182 49.34 -24.36 -22.98
N TYR A 183 48.68 -23.19 -23.20
CA TYR A 183 49.27 -21.90 -22.93
C TYR A 183 49.12 -21.59 -21.45
N ILE A 184 50.22 -21.42 -20.74
CA ILE A 184 50.22 -21.12 -19.30
C ILE A 184 50.85 -19.75 -19.10
N ILE A 185 50.08 -18.80 -18.62
CA ILE A 185 50.51 -17.43 -18.38
C ILE A 185 50.25 -17.11 -16.90
N ILE A 186 51.31 -16.82 -16.17
CA ILE A 186 51.21 -16.54 -14.74
C ILE A 186 51.85 -15.19 -14.41
N THR A 187 51.34 -14.53 -13.38
CA THR A 187 52.08 -13.44 -12.72
C THR A 187 52.68 -14.00 -11.44
N THR A 188 53.87 -13.60 -11.09
CA THR A 188 54.48 -14.00 -9.83
C THR A 188 55.57 -13.03 -9.39
N HIS A 189 55.81 -12.96 -8.10
CA HIS A 189 56.97 -12.38 -7.48
C HIS A 189 57.73 -13.39 -6.59
N ASP A 190 57.37 -14.71 -6.68
CA ASP A 190 57.93 -15.80 -5.93
C ASP A 190 59.14 -16.36 -6.66
N ASP A 191 60.32 -16.25 -6.10
CA ASP A 191 61.58 -16.73 -6.69
C ASP A 191 61.52 -18.22 -6.98
N PHE A 192 60.85 -19.00 -6.12
CA PHE A 192 60.64 -20.43 -6.35
C PHE A 192 59.95 -20.75 -7.69
N LEU A 193 58.98 -19.95 -8.10
CA LEU A 193 58.33 -20.14 -9.40
C LEU A 193 59.14 -19.54 -10.54
N ILE A 194 59.82 -18.41 -10.30
CA ILE A 194 60.62 -17.71 -11.33
C ILE A 194 61.70 -18.64 -11.91
N GLU A 195 62.37 -19.45 -11.09
CA GLU A 195 63.37 -20.43 -11.51
C GLU A 195 62.82 -21.52 -12.45
N HIS A 196 61.52 -21.74 -12.44
CA HIS A 196 60.86 -22.79 -13.24
C HIS A 196 60.09 -22.27 -14.47
N LEU A 197 60.23 -21.00 -14.81
CA LEU A 197 59.60 -20.39 -15.96
C LEU A 197 60.36 -20.68 -17.25
N ASP A 198 59.62 -20.93 -18.33
CA ASP A 198 60.26 -21.11 -19.68
C ASP A 198 60.44 -19.76 -20.38
N ILE A 199 59.54 -18.82 -20.16
CA ILE A 199 59.57 -17.48 -20.76
C ILE A 199 59.31 -16.49 -19.62
N VAL A 200 60.17 -15.49 -19.50
CA VAL A 200 60.04 -14.44 -18.46
C VAL A 200 59.90 -13.09 -19.13
N TYR A 201 58.83 -12.40 -18.76
CA TYR A 201 58.61 -11.01 -19.12
C TYR A 201 58.71 -10.13 -17.90
N GLU A 202 59.54 -9.13 -17.95
CA GLU A 202 59.60 -8.08 -16.97
C GLU A 202 58.86 -6.82 -17.46
N ILE A 203 58.06 -6.19 -16.60
CA ILE A 203 57.37 -4.96 -16.93
C ILE A 203 58.25 -3.79 -16.52
N GLU A 204 58.89 -3.17 -17.52
CA GLU A 204 59.72 -1.98 -17.34
C GLU A 204 59.30 -0.88 -18.30
N ASN A 205 59.38 0.39 -17.85
CA ASN A 205 59.05 1.55 -18.68
C ASN A 205 57.73 1.47 -19.44
N LYS A 206 56.73 0.79 -18.85
CA LYS A 206 55.37 0.58 -19.42
C LYS A 206 55.36 -0.34 -20.65
N GLN A 207 56.37 -1.16 -20.81
CA GLN A 207 56.53 -2.16 -21.89
C GLN A 207 56.95 -3.50 -21.31
N PHE A 208 56.95 -4.55 -22.15
CA PHE A 208 57.43 -5.87 -21.80
C PHE A 208 58.86 -6.09 -22.30
N CYS A 209 59.76 -6.38 -21.38
CA CYS A 209 61.13 -6.81 -21.70
C CYS A 209 61.20 -8.34 -21.62
N CYS A 210 61.53 -8.99 -22.73
CA CYS A 210 61.73 -10.42 -22.80
C CYS A 210 63.15 -10.72 -23.29
N HIS A 211 63.87 -11.56 -22.57
CA HIS A 211 65.27 -11.93 -22.93
C HIS A 211 65.41 -13.22 -23.69
N GLN A 212 64.28 -13.89 -24.06
CA GLN A 212 64.25 -15.19 -24.68
C GLN A 212 63.65 -15.14 -26.09
N GLU A 213 64.25 -15.85 -27.04
CA GLU A 213 63.68 -16.02 -28.38
C GLU A 213 62.46 -16.92 -28.37
N ILE A 214 61.31 -16.43 -28.83
CA ILE A 214 60.07 -17.18 -28.95
C ILE A 214 59.93 -17.74 -30.35
N LYS A 215 60.15 -19.04 -30.51
CA LYS A 215 60.01 -19.71 -31.80
C LYS A 215 58.51 -19.91 -32.12
N GLU A 216 58.14 -19.65 -33.39
CA GLU A 216 56.77 -19.89 -33.83
C GLU A 216 56.45 -21.38 -33.82
N VAL A 217 55.45 -21.81 -33.06
CA VAL A 217 54.88 -23.15 -33.07
C VAL A 217 53.51 -23.08 -33.72
N GLN A 218 53.32 -23.80 -34.82
CA GLN A 218 51.99 -23.86 -35.47
C GLN A 218 51.06 -24.79 -34.71
N GLN A 219 50.18 -24.25 -33.92
CA GLN A 219 49.01 -24.91 -33.35
C GLN A 219 47.78 -24.13 -33.75
N VAL A 220 46.75 -24.79 -34.31
CA VAL A 220 45.51 -24.13 -34.72
C VAL A 220 44.47 -24.31 -33.62
N LEU A 221 44.24 -23.27 -32.82
CA LEU A 221 43.14 -23.21 -31.91
C LEU A 221 41.83 -22.95 -32.68
N LYS A 222 40.86 -23.82 -32.58
CA LYS A 222 39.52 -23.62 -33.14
C LYS A 222 38.63 -22.96 -32.09
N ILE A 223 38.20 -21.71 -32.37
CA ILE A 223 37.19 -21.06 -31.52
C ILE A 223 35.82 -21.57 -32.00
N GLU A 224 35.21 -22.41 -31.22
CA GLU A 224 33.87 -22.96 -31.48
C GLU A 224 32.80 -21.88 -31.25
N LYS A 225 31.83 -21.75 -32.18
CA LYS A 225 30.68 -20.82 -32.01
C LYS A 225 29.59 -21.51 -31.22
N THR A 226 29.17 -20.88 -30.15
CA THR A 226 28.08 -21.41 -29.30
C THR A 226 26.72 -20.86 -29.75
N LYS A 227 25.77 -21.74 -30.03
CA LYS A 227 24.34 -21.39 -30.12
C LYS A 227 23.78 -21.14 -28.72
N HIS A 228 23.01 -20.08 -28.56
CA HIS A 228 22.43 -19.68 -27.25
C HIS A 228 21.72 -20.82 -26.53
N GLN A 229 22.01 -20.99 -25.23
CA GLN A 229 21.29 -21.90 -24.36
C GLN A 229 20.77 -21.17 -23.12
N ARG A 230 19.55 -21.47 -22.71
CA ARG A 230 19.04 -21.08 -21.40
C ARG A 230 19.62 -22.02 -20.35
N ILE A 231 20.37 -21.49 -19.41
CA ILE A 231 20.90 -22.23 -18.26
C ILE A 231 19.78 -22.26 -17.22
N LYS A 232 19.04 -23.37 -17.16
CA LYS A 232 17.76 -23.42 -16.44
C LYS A 232 17.84 -23.74 -14.94
N LYS A 233 18.96 -24.20 -14.39
CA LYS A 233 18.99 -24.77 -13.02
C LYS A 233 19.79 -23.99 -11.98
N TYR A 234 20.45 -22.92 -12.38
CA TYR A 234 21.54 -22.38 -11.59
C TYR A 234 21.13 -21.47 -10.41
N PHE A 235 20.00 -20.77 -10.47
CA PHE A 235 19.70 -19.67 -9.53
C PHE A 235 18.71 -19.99 -8.42
N PHE A 236 18.21 -21.21 -8.33
CA PHE A 236 17.29 -21.62 -7.26
C PHE A 236 17.98 -22.03 -5.95
N TYR A 237 19.30 -21.95 -5.86
CA TYR A 237 20.04 -22.52 -4.73
C TYR A 237 20.43 -21.49 -3.66
N LYS A 238 19.64 -21.61 -2.57
CA LYS A 238 19.98 -21.42 -1.15
C LYS A 238 21.07 -20.40 -0.80
N ASN A 239 20.69 -19.14 -0.83
CA ASN A 239 21.34 -18.19 0.03
C ASN A 239 20.40 -17.87 1.21
N GLN A 240 20.83 -18.13 2.47
CA GLN A 240 20.08 -17.74 3.67
C GLN A 240 19.74 -16.23 3.63
N ARG A 241 20.62 -15.42 3.06
CA ARG A 241 20.44 -13.98 2.84
C ARG A 241 19.31 -13.67 1.85
N GLN A 242 19.10 -14.51 0.83
CA GLN A 242 17.97 -14.36 -0.11
C GLN A 242 16.64 -14.65 0.55
N TRP A 243 16.56 -15.59 1.50
CA TRP A 243 15.35 -15.85 2.26
C TRP A 243 14.91 -14.65 3.08
N PHE A 244 15.85 -13.95 3.71
CA PHE A 244 15.54 -12.72 4.43
C PHE A 244 15.03 -11.62 3.50
N GLN A 245 15.63 -11.45 2.32
CA GLN A 245 15.15 -10.52 1.30
C GLN A 245 13.74 -10.87 0.81
N PHE A 246 13.44 -12.15 0.56
CA PHE A 246 12.11 -12.61 0.22
C PHE A 246 11.09 -12.29 1.32
N LEU A 247 11.43 -12.57 2.57
CA LEU A 247 10.57 -12.28 3.71
C LEU A 247 10.29 -10.77 3.85
N LEU A 248 11.30 -9.95 3.65
CA LEU A 248 11.13 -8.49 3.68
C LEU A 248 10.22 -7.99 2.55
N VAL A 249 10.40 -8.48 1.34
CA VAL A 249 9.55 -8.16 0.18
C VAL A 249 8.09 -8.59 0.43
N MET A 250 7.89 -9.76 1.03
CA MET A 250 6.56 -10.25 1.42
C MET A 250 5.90 -9.33 2.47
N LEU A 251 6.67 -8.89 3.48
CA LEU A 251 6.20 -7.97 4.52
C LEU A 251 5.81 -6.61 3.92
N LEU A 252 6.62 -6.05 3.04
CA LEU A 252 6.32 -4.81 2.34
C LEU A 252 5.06 -4.92 1.48
N GLY A 253 4.90 -6.03 0.76
CA GLY A 253 3.68 -6.34 0.01
C GLY A 253 2.45 -6.42 0.92
N PHE A 254 2.56 -7.04 2.09
CA PHE A 254 1.50 -7.12 3.08
C PHE A 254 1.11 -5.74 3.62
N ILE A 255 2.07 -4.91 4.02
CA ILE A 255 1.81 -3.55 4.54
C ILE A 255 1.10 -2.70 3.48
N MET A 256 1.58 -2.73 2.24
CA MET A 256 0.96 -2.02 1.12
C MET A 256 -0.49 -2.48 0.91
N THR A 257 -0.71 -3.79 0.97
CA THR A 257 -2.02 -4.42 0.83
C THR A 257 -3.01 -3.91 1.87
N VAL A 258 -2.62 -3.97 3.14
CA VAL A 258 -3.47 -3.53 4.27
C VAL A 258 -3.82 -2.04 4.12
N SER A 259 -2.84 -1.19 3.84
CA SER A 259 -3.05 0.26 3.69
C SER A 259 -4.02 0.60 2.55
N ILE A 260 -3.88 -0.03 1.39
CA ILE A 260 -4.77 0.18 0.24
C ILE A 260 -6.18 -0.32 0.55
N SER A 261 -6.30 -1.50 1.17
CA SER A 261 -7.60 -2.13 1.48
C SER A 261 -8.43 -1.27 2.44
N ILE A 262 -7.82 -0.77 3.52
CA ILE A 262 -8.50 0.10 4.49
C ILE A 262 -9.08 1.32 3.77
N ASN A 263 -8.27 2.01 2.97
CA ASN A 263 -8.70 3.25 2.32
C ASN A 263 -9.79 3.05 1.26
N ILE A 264 -9.75 1.96 0.50
CA ILE A 264 -10.80 1.65 -0.49
C ILE A 264 -12.11 1.33 0.21
N SER A 265 -12.07 0.49 1.26
CA SER A 265 -13.27 0.11 2.01
C SER A 265 -13.95 1.31 2.66
N ASP A 266 -13.19 2.18 3.33
CA ASP A 266 -13.74 3.39 3.95
C ASP A 266 -14.37 4.31 2.89
N SER A 267 -13.74 4.46 1.72
CA SER A 267 -14.29 5.29 0.66
C SER A 267 -15.63 4.74 0.13
N ILE A 268 -15.74 3.44 -0.07
CA ILE A 268 -16.99 2.80 -0.54
C ILE A 268 -18.10 2.91 0.53
N LEU A 269 -17.75 2.67 1.79
CA LEU A 269 -18.71 2.76 2.89
C LEU A 269 -19.27 4.18 3.01
N GLN A 270 -18.41 5.18 2.96
CA GLN A 270 -18.81 6.58 3.02
C GLN A 270 -19.66 7.02 1.81
N GLU A 271 -19.30 6.57 0.59
CA GLU A 271 -20.12 6.88 -0.59
C GLU A 271 -21.53 6.30 -0.48
N ASN A 272 -21.67 5.08 0.04
CA ASN A 272 -22.98 4.47 0.26
C ASN A 272 -23.76 5.22 1.35
N GLN A 273 -23.13 5.56 2.47
CA GLN A 273 -23.79 6.31 3.55
C GLN A 273 -24.23 7.71 3.09
N LEU A 274 -23.41 8.36 2.25
CA LEU A 274 -23.76 9.67 1.67
C LEU A 274 -24.91 9.56 0.67
N ALA A 275 -24.90 8.55 -0.20
CA ALA A 275 -25.98 8.32 -1.17
C ALA A 275 -27.30 8.08 -0.45
N ASP A 276 -27.32 7.21 0.57
CA ASP A 276 -28.46 6.96 1.42
C ASP A 276 -28.90 8.23 2.17
N GLY A 277 -27.94 8.99 2.72
CA GLY A 277 -28.19 10.26 3.40
C GLY A 277 -28.85 11.30 2.48
N ILE A 278 -28.31 11.46 1.27
CA ILE A 278 -28.87 12.38 0.26
C ILE A 278 -30.29 11.96 -0.15
N GLU A 279 -30.53 10.67 -0.39
CA GLU A 279 -31.85 10.17 -0.74
C GLU A 279 -32.87 10.44 0.36
N ARG A 280 -32.49 10.19 1.63
CA ARG A 280 -33.34 10.46 2.81
C ARG A 280 -33.60 11.94 3.03
N ALA A 281 -32.56 12.78 2.86
CA ALA A 281 -32.62 14.23 3.06
C ALA A 281 -33.22 15.01 1.88
N ASN A 282 -33.66 14.32 0.82
CA ASN A 282 -34.15 14.90 -0.43
C ASN A 282 -35.55 15.55 -0.25
N LYS A 283 -35.66 16.51 0.68
CA LYS A 283 -36.88 17.21 1.05
C LYS A 283 -36.68 18.71 0.91
N ALA A 284 -37.65 19.40 0.29
CA ALA A 284 -37.61 20.84 0.10
C ALA A 284 -38.27 21.56 1.28
N GLU A 285 -37.72 21.35 2.47
CA GLU A 285 -38.23 21.91 3.72
C GLU A 285 -37.11 22.48 4.58
N VAL A 286 -37.39 23.61 5.27
CA VAL A 286 -36.53 24.27 6.25
C VAL A 286 -37.26 24.34 7.57
N TYR A 287 -36.64 23.84 8.61
CA TYR A 287 -37.11 24.04 9.98
C TYR A 287 -36.50 25.33 10.55
N THR A 288 -37.24 26.07 11.33
CA THR A 288 -36.79 27.31 11.96
C THR A 288 -37.39 27.50 13.34
N GLY A 289 -36.63 28.10 14.22
CA GLY A 289 -37.02 28.54 15.53
C GLY A 289 -36.23 29.76 15.95
N LYS A 290 -36.57 30.37 17.07
CA LYS A 290 -35.88 31.54 17.59
C LYS A 290 -35.22 31.24 18.92
N MET A 291 -33.90 31.35 18.97
CA MET A 291 -33.13 31.10 20.18
C MET A 291 -33.04 32.31 21.08
N ASN A 292 -32.91 32.07 22.39
CA ASN A 292 -32.59 33.08 23.38
C ASN A 292 -31.14 33.56 23.18
N ASP A 293 -30.88 34.88 23.31
CA ASP A 293 -29.55 35.49 23.23
C ASP A 293 -28.54 34.85 24.20
N ALA A 294 -29.00 34.44 25.40
CA ALA A 294 -28.14 33.81 26.43
C ALA A 294 -27.63 32.42 26.03
N PHE A 295 -28.31 31.73 25.13
CA PHE A 295 -27.96 30.40 24.64
C PHE A 295 -27.40 30.42 23.23
N PHE A 296 -27.25 31.58 22.62
CA PHE A 296 -26.76 31.72 21.27
C PHE A 296 -25.27 31.32 21.17
N GLY A 297 -24.98 30.27 20.46
CA GLY A 297 -23.62 29.71 20.34
C GLY A 297 -23.32 28.50 21.26
N ASN A 298 -24.25 28.11 22.13
CA ASN A 298 -24.19 26.82 22.82
C ASN A 298 -24.88 25.75 21.97
N ASP A 299 -24.39 24.47 22.07
CA ASP A 299 -24.90 23.32 21.30
C ASP A 299 -26.35 22.91 21.63
N GLY A 300 -27.16 23.79 22.21
CA GLY A 300 -28.45 23.49 22.81
C GLY A 300 -29.69 23.86 21.98
N TYR A 301 -29.56 24.24 20.68
CA TYR A 301 -30.74 24.45 19.88
C TYR A 301 -31.35 23.13 19.42
N PHE A 302 -32.56 22.87 19.85
CA PHE A 302 -33.35 21.73 19.41
C PHE A 302 -34.64 22.22 18.76
N ILE A 303 -34.89 21.84 17.51
CA ILE A 303 -36.16 22.09 16.84
C ILE A 303 -37.25 21.24 17.50
N GLY A 304 -38.28 21.87 18.02
CA GLY A 304 -39.28 21.22 18.87
C GLY A 304 -39.07 21.48 20.37
N ASP A 305 -37.92 22.06 20.78
CA ASP A 305 -37.76 22.56 22.13
C ASP A 305 -38.72 23.74 22.40
N GLN A 306 -39.65 23.46 23.26
CA GLN A 306 -40.71 24.46 23.60
C GLN A 306 -40.32 25.30 24.83
N ILE A 307 -39.26 24.96 25.52
CA ILE A 307 -38.83 25.60 26.77
C ILE A 307 -37.83 26.72 26.49
N ASN A 308 -36.83 26.45 25.65
CA ASN A 308 -35.74 27.40 25.41
C ASN A 308 -35.95 28.29 24.20
N ASN A 309 -36.89 27.94 23.32
CA ASN A 309 -37.18 28.73 22.11
C ASN A 309 -38.09 29.90 22.39
N LEU A 310 -37.77 31.06 21.84
CA LEU A 310 -38.58 32.29 21.92
C LEU A 310 -39.72 32.28 20.92
N ASP A 311 -40.70 33.15 21.16
CA ASP A 311 -41.80 33.35 20.23
C ASP A 311 -41.30 34.03 18.93
N ILE A 312 -41.74 33.48 17.82
CA ILE A 312 -41.60 34.14 16.52
C ILE A 312 -42.80 35.06 16.34
N SER A 313 -42.57 36.36 16.14
CA SER A 313 -43.63 37.36 16.00
C SER A 313 -44.43 37.19 14.71
N ASP A 314 -45.67 37.73 14.70
CA ASP A 314 -46.50 37.69 13.49
C ASP A 314 -45.85 38.44 12.31
N ASP A 315 -45.07 39.49 12.59
CA ASP A 315 -44.31 40.23 11.59
C ASP A 315 -43.15 39.38 11.01
N GLU A 316 -42.39 38.69 11.85
CA GLU A 316 -41.35 37.76 11.41
C GLU A 316 -41.93 36.60 10.55
N LEU A 317 -43.09 36.07 10.95
CA LEU A 317 -43.80 35.05 10.16
C LEU A 317 -44.27 35.58 8.81
N ALA A 318 -44.78 36.83 8.78
CA ALA A 318 -45.18 37.47 7.53
C ALA A 318 -43.98 37.71 6.60
N GLN A 319 -42.84 38.13 7.16
CA GLN A 319 -41.59 38.28 6.40
C GLN A 319 -41.12 36.91 5.84
N MET A 320 -41.17 35.84 6.64
CA MET A 320 -40.81 34.50 6.16
C MET A 320 -41.71 34.03 5.01
N LYS A 321 -43.02 34.29 5.10
CA LYS A 321 -43.98 33.97 4.02
C LYS A 321 -43.72 34.74 2.74
N ALA A 322 -43.14 35.93 2.84
CA ALA A 322 -42.82 36.81 1.71
C ALA A 322 -41.51 36.46 1.02
N ILE A 323 -40.68 35.59 1.60
CA ILE A 323 -39.41 35.17 1.00
C ILE A 323 -39.68 34.49 -0.34
N LYS A 324 -38.93 34.88 -1.35
CA LYS A 324 -39.00 34.26 -2.67
C LYS A 324 -38.72 32.74 -2.58
N HIS A 325 -39.54 31.95 -3.26
CA HIS A 325 -39.47 30.46 -3.28
C HIS A 325 -40.05 29.77 -2.03
N VAL A 326 -40.62 30.50 -1.09
CA VAL A 326 -41.39 29.90 0.01
C VAL A 326 -42.83 29.68 -0.48
N LYS A 327 -43.36 28.47 -0.32
CA LYS A 327 -44.75 28.11 -0.62
C LYS A 327 -45.67 28.22 0.59
N GLY A 328 -45.16 27.91 1.76
CA GLY A 328 -45.92 27.93 2.99
C GLY A 328 -45.02 27.92 4.22
N VAL A 329 -45.54 28.45 5.31
CA VAL A 329 -44.92 28.42 6.65
C VAL A 329 -45.94 27.83 7.59
N TYR A 330 -45.61 26.70 8.19
CA TYR A 330 -46.49 25.90 9.02
C TYR A 330 -45.89 25.78 10.43
N PRO A 331 -46.70 25.86 11.51
CA PRO A 331 -46.20 25.60 12.84
C PRO A 331 -45.70 24.16 12.96
N PHE A 332 -44.67 23.93 13.77
CA PHE A 332 -44.13 22.61 14.06
C PHE A 332 -44.03 22.42 15.58
N ASP A 333 -44.95 21.65 16.12
CA ASP A 333 -45.04 21.30 17.54
C ASP A 333 -44.96 19.80 17.73
N VAL A 334 -44.59 19.37 18.90
CA VAL A 334 -44.62 17.97 19.33
C VAL A 334 -45.31 17.87 20.69
N PHE A 335 -45.98 16.74 20.96
CA PHE A 335 -46.45 16.45 22.29
C PHE A 335 -45.50 15.43 22.94
N ASP A 336 -44.89 15.88 24.04
CA ASP A 336 -44.03 15.01 24.84
C ASP A 336 -44.88 14.04 25.71
N THR A 337 -44.36 12.89 25.97
CA THR A 337 -44.95 11.92 26.89
C THR A 337 -44.33 11.98 28.28
N ILE A 338 -43.33 12.82 28.47
CA ILE A 338 -42.71 13.15 29.75
C ILE A 338 -42.84 14.64 30.08
N ASN A 339 -42.60 15.01 31.32
CA ASN A 339 -42.51 16.42 31.72
C ASN A 339 -41.36 16.54 32.72
N GLN A 340 -40.17 16.91 32.20
CA GLN A 340 -38.98 17.09 33.01
C GLN A 340 -39.15 18.18 34.09
N MET A 341 -39.87 19.24 33.77
CA MET A 341 -40.13 20.32 34.73
C MET A 341 -40.93 19.87 35.94
N GLN A 342 -41.77 18.86 35.79
CA GLN A 342 -42.53 18.23 36.88
C GLN A 342 -41.85 16.93 37.40
N ASN A 343 -40.59 16.69 37.07
CA ASN A 343 -39.85 15.46 37.40
C ASN A 343 -40.53 14.17 36.89
N VAL A 344 -41.32 14.24 35.83
CA VAL A 344 -41.94 13.07 35.22
C VAL A 344 -41.05 12.56 34.07
N THR A 345 -40.29 11.55 34.39
CA THR A 345 -39.30 10.92 33.50
C THR A 345 -39.72 9.54 32.95
N THR A 346 -40.89 9.08 33.37
CA THR A 346 -41.43 7.80 32.93
C THR A 346 -42.83 7.96 32.33
N THR A 347 -43.08 7.19 31.27
CA THR A 347 -44.40 7.19 30.61
C THR A 347 -44.81 5.76 30.27
N SER A 348 -46.05 5.59 29.84
CA SER A 348 -46.58 4.27 29.48
C SER A 348 -47.43 4.36 28.24
N VAL A 349 -47.26 3.42 27.33
CA VAL A 349 -48.12 3.22 26.17
C VAL A 349 -48.91 1.94 26.35
N TYR A 350 -50.20 2.01 26.12
CA TYR A 350 -51.08 0.86 26.19
C TYR A 350 -51.47 0.41 24.79
N CYS A 351 -51.32 -0.86 24.51
CA CYS A 351 -51.70 -1.48 23.23
C CYS A 351 -52.29 -2.88 23.49
N LYS A 352 -53.47 -3.16 22.96
CA LYS A 352 -54.12 -4.47 23.06
C LYS A 352 -54.25 -5.02 24.50
N GLY A 353 -54.49 -4.12 25.47
CA GLY A 353 -54.57 -4.49 26.85
C GLY A 353 -53.23 -4.62 27.58
N ASN A 354 -52.11 -4.56 26.90
CA ASN A 354 -50.78 -4.58 27.48
C ASN A 354 -50.30 -3.17 27.78
N LYS A 355 -49.58 -2.99 28.89
CA LYS A 355 -48.93 -1.74 29.30
C LYS A 355 -47.43 -1.89 29.08
N VAL A 356 -46.82 -0.99 28.28
CA VAL A 356 -45.38 -0.91 28.09
C VAL A 356 -44.88 0.39 28.67
N ASN A 357 -43.92 0.28 29.61
CA ASN A 357 -43.33 1.44 30.28
C ASN A 357 -42.05 1.90 29.53
N PHE A 358 -41.81 3.21 29.53
CA PHE A 358 -40.64 3.85 29.00
C PHE A 358 -40.00 4.69 30.08
N ASP A 359 -38.69 4.59 30.23
CA ASP A 359 -37.84 5.43 31.07
C ASP A 359 -36.98 6.30 30.17
N TYR A 360 -37.15 7.62 30.24
CA TYR A 360 -36.47 8.57 29.38
C TYR A 360 -34.95 8.37 29.33
N PHE A 361 -34.33 8.18 30.52
CA PHE A 361 -32.88 8.04 30.60
C PHE A 361 -32.33 6.70 30.11
N LYS A 362 -33.17 5.69 29.99
CA LYS A 362 -32.78 4.34 29.57
C LYS A 362 -33.21 4.00 28.16
N ASP A 363 -34.45 4.34 27.85
CA ASP A 363 -35.12 3.91 26.62
C ASP A 363 -35.43 5.07 25.67
N GLY A 364 -35.38 6.33 26.18
CA GLY A 364 -36.04 7.44 25.51
C GLY A 364 -37.57 7.44 25.77
N SER A 365 -38.27 8.43 25.29
CA SER A 365 -39.73 8.57 25.46
C SER A 365 -40.42 8.68 24.10
N PRO A 366 -41.66 8.15 23.96
CA PRO A 366 -42.45 8.39 22.76
C PRO A 366 -42.80 9.87 22.57
N LEU A 367 -42.79 10.33 21.31
CA LEU A 367 -43.23 11.65 20.92
C LEU A 367 -44.42 11.53 19.97
N VAL A 368 -45.36 12.48 20.05
CA VAL A 368 -46.46 12.61 19.09
C VAL A 368 -46.20 13.87 18.25
N ALA A 369 -46.07 13.71 16.94
CA ALA A 369 -45.68 14.76 16.01
C ALA A 369 -46.65 14.84 14.82
N PRO A 370 -46.86 16.03 14.22
CA PRO A 370 -47.59 16.17 12.99
C PRO A 370 -46.76 15.77 11.76
N TYR A 371 -47.41 15.31 10.74
CA TYR A 371 -46.84 15.24 9.39
C TYR A 371 -47.70 16.05 8.41
N TYR A 372 -47.06 16.71 7.46
CA TYR A 372 -47.69 17.63 6.54
C TYR A 372 -47.96 17.02 5.18
N SER A 373 -48.98 17.51 4.52
CA SER A 373 -49.37 17.00 3.20
C SER A 373 -48.28 17.21 2.14
N PHE A 374 -47.45 18.23 2.24
CA PHE A 374 -46.35 18.51 1.30
C PHE A 374 -45.15 17.57 1.48
N GLN A 375 -44.96 16.97 2.66
CA GLN A 375 -43.86 16.05 2.93
C GLN A 375 -43.93 14.74 2.13
N ASN A 376 -45.10 14.44 1.58
CA ASN A 376 -45.35 13.33 0.66
C ASN A 376 -44.77 11.97 1.14
N ILE A 377 -44.92 11.68 2.43
CA ILE A 377 -44.49 10.44 3.05
C ILE A 377 -45.19 9.25 2.39
N LYS A 378 -44.46 8.24 1.98
CA LYS A 378 -44.98 7.03 1.32
C LYS A 378 -44.75 5.81 2.18
N VAL A 379 -45.77 4.96 2.30
CA VAL A 379 -45.67 3.67 2.92
C VAL A 379 -46.08 2.64 1.88
N ASN A 380 -45.18 1.67 1.56
CA ASN A 380 -45.43 0.69 0.47
C ASN A 380 -45.80 1.36 -0.86
N GLY A 381 -45.17 2.48 -1.22
CA GLY A 381 -45.38 3.25 -2.45
C GLY A 381 -46.64 4.10 -2.48
N LYS A 382 -47.49 4.05 -1.44
CA LYS A 382 -48.69 4.89 -1.31
C LYS A 382 -48.51 6.02 -0.32
N LYS A 383 -49.07 7.18 -0.61
CA LYS A 383 -49.03 8.35 0.31
C LYS A 383 -49.64 7.97 1.66
N LEU A 384 -48.95 8.35 2.74
CA LEU A 384 -49.39 8.15 4.12
C LEU A 384 -50.76 8.81 4.33
N LYS A 385 -51.69 8.11 4.94
CA LYS A 385 -53.01 8.60 5.37
C LYS A 385 -53.30 8.02 6.74
N GLY A 386 -53.87 8.83 7.64
CA GLY A 386 -54.18 8.42 9.01
C GLY A 386 -52.95 8.46 9.94
N ASN A 387 -53.04 7.83 11.10
CA ASN A 387 -51.97 7.84 12.09
C ASN A 387 -50.98 6.71 11.81
N ALA A 388 -49.73 6.98 12.13
CA ALA A 388 -48.66 5.97 11.98
C ALA A 388 -47.76 5.94 13.24
N ILE A 389 -47.11 4.81 13.47
CA ILE A 389 -46.06 4.69 14.49
C ILE A 389 -44.75 4.23 13.87
N SER A 390 -43.65 4.60 14.50
CA SER A 390 -42.31 4.11 14.09
C SER A 390 -42.17 2.62 14.34
N GLN A 391 -41.36 1.95 13.50
CA GLN A 391 -41.04 0.54 13.65
C GLN A 391 -40.38 0.24 15.02
N SER A 392 -39.59 1.18 15.53
CA SER A 392 -38.97 1.06 16.87
C SER A 392 -40.04 1.02 17.98
N LEU A 393 -41.06 1.88 17.90
CA LEU A 393 -42.18 1.84 18.82
C LEU A 393 -43.00 0.54 18.68
N ALA A 394 -43.32 0.13 17.46
CA ALA A 394 -44.02 -1.12 17.19
C ALA A 394 -43.26 -2.33 17.77
N ASN A 395 -41.95 -2.41 17.57
CA ASN A 395 -41.13 -3.46 18.13
C ASN A 395 -41.15 -3.49 19.69
N LYS A 396 -41.05 -2.32 20.30
CA LYS A 396 -41.12 -2.18 21.77
C LYS A 396 -42.49 -2.59 22.34
N LEU A 397 -43.56 -2.33 21.57
CA LEU A 397 -44.93 -2.74 21.89
C LEU A 397 -45.23 -4.20 21.55
N GLY A 398 -44.32 -4.93 20.91
CA GLY A 398 -44.52 -6.31 20.47
C GLY A 398 -45.52 -6.47 19.31
N ILE A 399 -45.60 -5.46 18.43
CA ILE A 399 -46.53 -5.43 17.30
C ILE A 399 -45.83 -5.91 16.04
N ASP A 400 -46.45 -6.80 15.25
CA ASP A 400 -45.91 -7.23 13.98
C ASP A 400 -45.89 -6.08 12.95
N LYS A 401 -44.81 -5.95 12.20
CA LYS A 401 -44.61 -4.89 11.21
C LYS A 401 -45.69 -4.81 10.11
N ASN A 402 -46.42 -5.87 9.89
CA ASN A 402 -47.49 -5.93 8.90
C ASN A 402 -48.88 -5.62 9.47
N GLU A 403 -48.96 -5.40 10.77
CA GLU A 403 -50.22 -5.15 11.44
C GLU A 403 -50.75 -3.74 11.11
N LYS A 404 -52.06 -3.62 10.98
CA LYS A 404 -52.76 -2.38 10.61
C LYS A 404 -54.02 -2.24 11.43
N ASN A 405 -54.51 -0.99 11.58
CA ASN A 405 -55.77 -0.63 12.22
C ASN A 405 -55.89 -1.15 13.65
N PHE A 406 -54.87 -0.90 14.46
CA PHE A 406 -54.87 -1.20 15.90
C PHE A 406 -54.95 0.07 16.72
N LYS A 407 -55.35 -0.05 17.99
CA LYS A 407 -55.47 1.09 18.92
C LYS A 407 -54.31 1.11 19.91
N ILE A 408 -53.78 2.33 20.08
CA ILE A 408 -52.84 2.65 21.16
C ILE A 408 -53.42 3.76 22.06
N SER A 409 -53.13 3.72 23.34
CA SER A 409 -53.40 4.79 24.25
C SER A 409 -52.07 5.31 24.79
N VAL A 410 -51.81 6.62 24.64
CA VAL A 410 -50.58 7.25 25.11
C VAL A 410 -50.95 8.51 25.95
N GLU A 411 -50.28 8.67 27.08
CA GLU A 411 -50.39 9.91 27.86
C GLU A 411 -49.38 10.92 27.33
N VAL A 412 -49.86 12.13 27.00
CA VAL A 412 -49.04 13.21 26.43
C VAL A 412 -49.26 14.53 27.21
N TYR A 413 -48.28 15.35 27.17
CA TYR A 413 -48.34 16.72 27.71
C TYR A 413 -48.60 17.71 26.56
N ILE A 414 -49.84 18.19 26.45
CA ILE A 414 -50.25 19.15 25.40
C ILE A 414 -49.96 20.56 25.89
N PRO A 415 -49.25 21.39 25.11
CA PRO A 415 -49.10 22.80 25.40
C PRO A 415 -50.45 23.53 25.48
N VAL A 416 -50.71 24.26 26.56
CA VAL A 416 -51.98 24.95 26.73
C VAL A 416 -51.84 26.45 26.94
N GLN A 417 -50.82 26.89 27.67
CA GLN A 417 -50.47 28.24 27.95
C GLN A 417 -48.97 28.44 27.93
N GLN A 418 -48.51 29.67 27.96
CA GLN A 418 -47.10 30.01 28.12
C GLN A 418 -46.95 31.25 28.95
N TYR A 419 -45.77 31.47 29.52
CA TYR A 419 -45.41 32.74 30.13
C TYR A 419 -44.03 33.15 29.66
N SER A 420 -43.82 34.46 29.55
CA SER A 420 -42.55 35.06 29.23
C SER A 420 -42.00 35.79 30.44
N TYR A 421 -40.74 35.57 30.71
CA TYR A 421 -40.00 36.20 31.78
C TYR A 421 -38.75 36.85 31.21
N GLN A 422 -38.52 38.12 31.61
CA GLN A 422 -37.27 38.84 31.30
C GLN A 422 -36.43 38.86 32.57
N GLY A 423 -35.37 38.08 32.61
CA GLY A 423 -34.42 38.07 33.70
C GLY A 423 -33.48 39.28 33.72
N GLU A 424 -32.65 39.35 34.73
CA GLU A 424 -31.58 40.33 34.84
C GLU A 424 -30.47 40.02 33.80
N MET A 425 -29.66 41.07 33.47
CA MET A 425 -28.49 40.86 32.61
C MET A 425 -27.52 39.90 33.29
N ASN A 426 -27.10 38.87 32.59
CA ASN A 426 -26.02 37.97 33.05
C ASN A 426 -24.66 38.68 33.06
N GLU A 427 -23.63 38.03 33.59
CA GLU A 427 -22.24 38.54 33.67
C GLU A 427 -21.67 38.94 32.30
N SER A 428 -22.20 38.40 31.19
CA SER A 428 -21.81 38.71 29.80
C SER A 428 -22.63 39.88 29.21
N GLY A 429 -23.53 40.54 29.97
CA GLY A 429 -24.33 41.66 29.53
C GLY A 429 -25.50 41.29 28.61
N LEU A 430 -25.87 40.02 28.55
CA LEU A 430 -27.02 39.53 27.79
C LEU A 430 -28.24 39.43 28.72
N LYS A 431 -29.40 39.92 28.24
CA LYS A 431 -30.66 39.74 28.93
C LYS A 431 -31.13 38.29 28.80
N GLU A 432 -31.40 37.67 29.93
CA GLU A 432 -32.05 36.38 29.97
C GLU A 432 -33.55 36.56 29.66
N GLU A 433 -33.97 36.18 28.46
CA GLU A 433 -35.35 36.14 28.06
C GLU A 433 -35.78 34.68 28.00
N MET A 434 -36.64 34.26 28.90
CA MET A 434 -37.17 32.89 28.96
C MET A 434 -38.65 32.91 28.61
N SER A 435 -39.04 31.98 27.75
CA SER A 435 -40.44 31.70 27.47
C SER A 435 -40.69 30.24 27.78
N GLN A 436 -41.51 29.98 28.79
CA GLN A 436 -41.81 28.62 29.22
C GLN A 436 -43.24 28.22 28.86
N VAL A 437 -43.36 26.94 28.50
CA VAL A 437 -44.62 26.31 28.07
C VAL A 437 -45.27 25.63 29.26
N LEU A 438 -46.53 25.91 29.49
CA LEU A 438 -47.36 25.23 30.47
C LEU A 438 -48.22 24.19 29.79
N THR A 439 -48.17 22.98 30.28
CA THR A 439 -48.80 21.80 29.66
C THR A 439 -49.95 21.24 30.48
N LYS A 440 -50.81 20.49 29.81
CA LYS A 440 -51.83 19.68 30.38
C LYS A 440 -51.67 18.22 30.00
N LYS A 441 -51.70 17.32 30.98
CA LYS A 441 -51.62 15.90 30.76
C LYS A 441 -52.91 15.37 30.15
N VAL A 442 -52.87 14.74 29.02
CA VAL A 442 -54.05 14.22 28.30
C VAL A 442 -53.76 12.77 27.86
N LYS A 443 -54.75 11.92 28.03
CA LYS A 443 -54.69 10.56 27.50
C LYS A 443 -55.28 10.57 26.08
N LEU A 444 -54.47 10.23 25.08
CA LEU A 444 -54.85 10.11 23.70
C LEU A 444 -55.11 8.63 23.34
N ASP A 445 -56.29 8.37 22.81
CA ASP A 445 -56.63 7.08 22.24
C ASP A 445 -56.59 7.21 20.71
N LEU A 446 -55.58 6.60 20.09
CA LEU A 446 -55.29 6.73 18.67
C LEU A 446 -55.49 5.44 17.94
N GLU A 447 -56.15 5.45 16.82
CA GLU A 447 -56.20 4.35 15.86
C GLU A 447 -55.01 4.48 14.91
N VAL A 448 -54.17 3.45 14.87
CA VAL A 448 -52.93 3.43 14.10
C VAL A 448 -53.16 2.66 12.80
N ASP A 449 -52.99 3.32 11.68
CA ASP A 449 -53.25 2.72 10.33
C ASP A 449 -51.99 2.10 9.75
N HIS A 450 -50.83 2.62 10.13
CA HIS A 450 -49.55 2.22 9.51
C HIS A 450 -48.43 2.14 10.52
N ILE A 451 -47.48 1.21 10.26
CA ILE A 451 -46.16 1.19 10.87
C ILE A 451 -45.17 1.66 9.80
N ILE A 452 -44.34 2.64 10.14
CA ILE A 452 -43.37 3.23 9.23
C ILE A 452 -41.96 2.86 9.64
N SER A 453 -41.10 2.54 8.67
CA SER A 453 -39.66 2.40 8.89
C SER A 453 -39.00 3.77 8.96
N VAL A 454 -37.81 3.85 9.52
CA VAL A 454 -36.99 5.08 9.47
C VAL A 454 -36.73 5.49 8.02
N ASP A 455 -36.64 4.54 7.12
CA ASP A 455 -36.41 4.79 5.68
C ASP A 455 -37.62 5.45 4.98
N ASP A 456 -38.82 5.22 5.50
CA ASP A 456 -40.04 5.85 4.96
C ASP A 456 -40.23 7.30 5.46
N TYR A 457 -39.75 7.59 6.66
CA TYR A 457 -39.84 8.90 7.31
C TYR A 457 -38.56 9.22 8.05
N TYR A 458 -37.58 9.79 7.37
CA TYR A 458 -36.38 10.30 8.02
C TYR A 458 -36.58 11.78 8.36
N ASN A 459 -36.58 12.07 9.67
CA ASN A 459 -36.42 13.42 10.21
C ASN A 459 -35.36 13.28 11.32
N GLU A 460 -34.24 13.98 11.19
CA GLU A 460 -33.10 13.87 12.11
C GLU A 460 -33.49 14.13 13.57
N PHE A 461 -34.47 15.00 13.80
CA PHE A 461 -34.98 15.29 15.14
C PHE A 461 -35.84 14.19 15.73
N LEU A 462 -36.31 13.25 14.89
CA LEU A 462 -37.25 12.23 15.28
C LEU A 462 -36.76 10.81 14.91
N SER A 463 -35.57 10.69 14.30
CA SER A 463 -35.13 9.47 13.63
C SER A 463 -34.80 8.28 14.54
N GLU A 464 -34.40 8.54 15.78
CA GLU A 464 -33.98 7.47 16.71
C GLU A 464 -34.99 7.17 17.80
N GLY A 465 -36.14 7.89 17.78
CA GLY A 465 -37.12 7.84 18.85
C GLY A 465 -38.31 6.92 18.58
N TYR A 466 -39.08 6.75 19.62
CA TYR A 466 -40.41 6.17 19.56
C TYR A 466 -41.40 7.27 19.12
N ILE A 467 -41.94 7.19 17.90
CA ILE A 467 -42.70 8.27 17.31
C ILE A 467 -44.12 7.79 16.97
N VAL A 468 -45.09 8.66 17.26
CA VAL A 468 -46.45 8.58 16.76
C VAL A 468 -46.67 9.76 15.82
N LEU A 469 -47.00 9.52 14.56
CA LEU A 469 -47.31 10.54 13.56
C LEU A 469 -48.79 10.70 13.40
N MET A 470 -49.25 11.98 13.41
CA MET A 470 -50.62 12.35 13.16
C MET A 470 -50.74 13.26 11.94
N PRO A 471 -51.82 13.18 11.17
CA PRO A 471 -52.09 14.19 10.14
C PRO A 471 -52.13 15.60 10.76
N GLU A 472 -51.49 16.57 10.11
CA GLU A 472 -51.39 17.97 10.57
C GLU A 472 -52.73 18.50 11.07
N LYS A 473 -53.81 18.30 10.30
CA LYS A 473 -55.16 18.80 10.66
C LYS A 473 -55.66 18.20 11.98
N SER A 474 -55.47 16.92 12.19
CA SER A 474 -55.88 16.23 13.44
C SER A 474 -55.04 16.70 14.62
N PHE A 475 -53.72 16.83 14.41
CA PHE A 475 -52.81 17.29 15.45
C PHE A 475 -53.16 18.74 15.92
N TYR A 476 -53.26 19.70 15.00
CA TYR A 476 -53.57 21.06 15.35
C TYR A 476 -55.01 21.28 15.79
N SER A 477 -55.97 20.47 15.34
CA SER A 477 -57.31 20.44 15.92
C SER A 477 -57.29 20.10 17.40
N LEU A 478 -56.46 19.09 17.77
CA LEU A 478 -56.29 18.67 19.14
C LEU A 478 -55.56 19.78 19.97
N LEU A 479 -54.48 20.34 19.46
CA LEU A 479 -53.76 21.41 20.10
C LEU A 479 -54.70 22.60 20.38
N ASN A 480 -55.50 23.04 19.41
CA ASN A 480 -56.43 24.15 19.52
C ASN A 480 -57.58 23.87 20.52
N GLN A 481 -58.02 22.59 20.63
CA GLN A 481 -59.05 22.18 21.59
C GLN A 481 -58.58 22.41 23.05
N TYR A 482 -57.28 22.21 23.30
CA TYR A 482 -56.71 22.38 24.64
C TYR A 482 -56.06 23.76 24.88
N ASN A 483 -55.83 24.53 23.83
CA ASN A 483 -55.19 25.86 23.94
C ASN A 483 -55.99 26.75 24.91
N ASN A 484 -55.28 27.51 25.74
CA ASN A 484 -55.80 28.38 26.79
C ASN A 484 -56.61 27.67 27.93
N GLN A 485 -56.56 26.34 28.02
CA GLN A 485 -57.09 25.62 29.18
C GLN A 485 -56.16 25.77 30.37
N THR A 486 -56.69 25.47 31.57
CA THR A 486 -55.92 25.47 32.84
C THR A 486 -54.78 24.38 32.73
N PRO A 487 -53.52 24.74 32.89
CA PRO A 487 -52.42 23.80 32.94
C PRO A 487 -52.40 22.98 34.23
N ASP A 488 -51.68 21.84 34.27
CA ASP A 488 -51.57 20.98 35.43
C ASP A 488 -50.75 21.63 36.56
N SER A 489 -49.81 22.53 36.23
CA SER A 489 -48.98 23.23 37.20
C SER A 489 -48.73 24.67 36.74
N LEU A 490 -48.82 25.60 37.71
CA LEU A 490 -48.50 27.02 37.57
C LEU A 490 -47.30 27.42 38.45
N LEU A 491 -46.56 26.45 38.98
CA LEU A 491 -45.60 26.69 40.05
C LEU A 491 -44.59 27.79 39.66
N TYR A 492 -43.94 27.65 38.55
CA TYR A 492 -42.90 28.58 38.11
C TYR A 492 -43.47 29.94 37.61
N ALA A 493 -44.62 29.94 36.91
CA ALA A 493 -45.24 31.19 36.47
C ALA A 493 -45.62 32.09 37.67
N LYS A 494 -46.04 31.52 38.78
CA LYS A 494 -46.33 32.27 39.99
C LYS A 494 -45.07 32.76 40.71
N GLU A 495 -44.03 31.97 40.73
CA GLU A 495 -42.75 32.34 41.33
C GLU A 495 -42.13 33.58 40.71
N TYR A 496 -42.20 33.70 39.38
CA TYR A 496 -41.66 34.84 38.64
C TYR A 496 -42.66 35.97 38.38
N ASN A 497 -43.88 35.90 38.94
CA ASN A 497 -44.97 36.87 38.72
C ASN A 497 -45.17 37.18 37.23
N ALA A 498 -45.06 36.17 36.38
CA ALA A 498 -45.06 36.31 34.94
C ALA A 498 -46.49 36.41 34.34
N THR A 499 -46.65 37.12 33.23
CA THR A 499 -47.92 37.20 32.48
C THR A 499 -48.12 35.91 31.71
N ILE A 500 -49.23 35.24 31.97
CA ILE A 500 -49.61 33.98 31.31
C ILE A 500 -50.43 34.34 30.04
N THR A 501 -50.07 33.75 28.92
CA THR A 501 -50.76 33.92 27.64
C THR A 501 -51.12 32.55 27.04
N PRO A 502 -52.09 32.49 26.10
CA PRO A 502 -52.34 31.29 25.34
C PRO A 502 -51.06 30.80 24.65
N TYR A 503 -50.91 29.45 24.50
CA TYR A 503 -49.78 28.87 23.84
C TYR A 503 -49.65 29.31 22.38
N ARG A 504 -48.45 29.62 21.94
CA ARG A 504 -48.06 29.85 20.53
C ARG A 504 -46.92 28.91 20.14
N SER A 505 -46.99 28.38 18.91
CA SER A 505 -45.93 27.56 18.39
C SER A 505 -44.59 28.29 18.34
N LYS A 506 -43.54 27.62 18.77
CA LYS A 506 -42.18 28.19 18.86
C LYS A 506 -41.36 27.87 17.61
N ASN A 507 -41.66 26.77 16.94
CA ASN A 507 -40.94 26.26 15.80
C ASN A 507 -41.87 26.20 14.58
N TYR A 508 -41.28 26.35 13.41
CA TYR A 508 -42.00 26.30 12.15
C TYR A 508 -41.26 25.47 11.12
N VAL A 509 -41.99 24.82 10.23
CA VAL A 509 -41.50 24.17 9.02
C VAL A 509 -41.93 24.97 7.79
N ILE A 510 -40.98 25.23 6.93
CA ILE A 510 -41.16 26.09 5.74
C ILE A 510 -41.07 25.18 4.51
N GLU A 511 -42.16 25.15 3.73
CA GLU A 511 -42.17 24.48 2.44
C GLU A 511 -41.50 25.36 1.39
N VAL A 512 -40.46 24.79 0.72
CA VAL A 512 -39.71 25.49 -0.33
C VAL A 512 -40.06 24.91 -1.70
N GLU A 513 -40.04 25.73 -2.74
CA GLU A 513 -40.42 25.28 -4.11
C GLU A 513 -39.53 24.15 -4.63
N ARG A 514 -38.21 24.24 -4.39
CA ARG A 514 -37.22 23.28 -4.87
C ARG A 514 -36.07 23.19 -3.87
N ILE A 515 -35.45 22.02 -3.80
CA ILE A 515 -34.26 21.76 -2.98
C ILE A 515 -33.11 22.73 -3.27
N SER A 516 -32.92 23.10 -4.54
CA SER A 516 -31.86 24.04 -4.94
C SER A 516 -32.03 25.45 -4.31
N ASN A 517 -33.18 25.76 -3.79
CA ASN A 517 -33.48 27.08 -3.18
C ASN A 517 -33.31 27.09 -1.65
N LEU A 518 -33.06 25.91 -1.02
CA LEU A 518 -32.97 25.79 0.43
C LEU A 518 -31.94 26.73 1.04
N LYS A 519 -30.69 26.69 0.57
CA LYS A 519 -29.62 27.57 1.06
C LYS A 519 -29.94 29.06 0.96
N THR A 520 -30.65 29.44 -0.10
CA THR A 520 -31.10 30.82 -0.30
C THR A 520 -32.18 31.22 0.71
N VAL A 521 -33.16 30.33 0.91
CA VAL A 521 -34.25 30.54 1.87
C VAL A 521 -33.72 30.60 3.30
N GLU A 522 -32.86 29.70 3.72
CA GLU A 522 -32.22 29.72 5.03
C GLU A 522 -31.50 31.06 5.29
N LYS A 523 -30.69 31.50 4.32
CA LYS A 523 -29.97 32.77 4.41
C LYS A 523 -30.89 33.99 4.51
N GLU A 524 -32.03 33.97 3.83
CA GLU A 524 -33.01 35.07 3.94
C GLU A 524 -33.75 35.05 5.29
N ILE A 525 -34.05 33.87 5.85
CA ILE A 525 -34.66 33.73 7.17
C ILE A 525 -33.73 34.30 8.25
N THR A 526 -32.45 33.93 8.23
CA THR A 526 -31.48 34.43 9.23
C THR A 526 -31.20 35.93 9.14
N LYS A 527 -31.56 36.59 8.04
CA LYS A 527 -31.50 38.05 7.93
C LYS A 527 -32.66 38.77 8.62
N ILE A 528 -33.81 38.12 8.81
CA ILE A 528 -34.99 38.71 9.46
C ILE A 528 -34.66 39.05 10.92
N SER A 529 -34.01 38.09 11.62
CA SER A 529 -33.52 38.30 13.00
C SER A 529 -32.28 37.45 13.23
N LYS A 530 -31.32 38.00 13.98
CA LYS A 530 -30.06 37.29 14.34
C LYS A 530 -30.29 36.01 15.17
N ASN A 531 -31.43 35.98 15.89
CA ASN A 531 -31.77 34.85 16.78
C ASN A 531 -32.55 33.74 16.07
N LEU A 532 -32.97 34.00 14.83
CA LEU A 532 -33.57 32.95 14.01
C LEU A 532 -32.50 31.97 13.52
N VAL A 533 -32.68 30.73 13.86
CA VAL A 533 -31.83 29.61 13.40
C VAL A 533 -32.62 28.74 12.43
N THR A 534 -31.93 28.20 11.49
CA THR A 534 -32.53 27.39 10.42
C THR A 534 -31.81 26.04 10.32
N TYR A 535 -32.58 25.05 9.92
CA TYR A 535 -32.06 23.73 9.63
C TYR A 535 -32.76 23.14 8.39
N ALA A 536 -31.98 22.84 7.38
CA ALA A 536 -32.42 22.07 6.23
C ALA A 536 -31.59 20.79 6.14
N GLN A 537 -32.23 19.65 6.33
CA GLN A 537 -31.56 18.36 6.36
C GLN A 537 -30.70 18.10 5.11
N TYR A 538 -31.22 18.51 3.95
CA TYR A 538 -30.46 18.38 2.70
C TYR A 538 -29.16 19.19 2.72
N ASN A 539 -29.16 20.41 3.23
CA ASN A 539 -27.97 21.25 3.29
C ASN A 539 -26.94 20.66 4.28
N SER A 540 -27.38 20.15 5.45
CA SER A 540 -26.52 19.50 6.41
C SER A 540 -25.82 18.27 5.81
N VAL A 541 -26.55 17.44 5.06
CA VAL A 541 -25.94 16.28 4.37
C VAL A 541 -24.98 16.74 3.28
N ILE A 542 -25.29 17.81 2.53
CA ILE A 542 -24.38 18.36 1.51
C ILE A 542 -23.11 18.92 2.15
N ASP A 543 -23.23 19.70 3.22
CA ASP A 543 -22.06 20.24 3.92
C ASP A 543 -21.18 19.12 4.49
N MET A 544 -21.75 18.03 5.02
CA MET A 544 -21.02 16.83 5.37
C MET A 544 -20.33 16.18 4.15
N THR A 545 -20.98 16.18 2.97
CA THR A 545 -20.34 15.62 1.77
C THR A 545 -19.07 16.38 1.39
N ASP A 546 -19.03 17.68 1.58
CA ASP A 546 -17.86 18.50 1.26
C ASP A 546 -16.72 18.25 2.27
N ILE A 547 -17.04 18.09 3.55
CA ILE A 547 -16.07 17.68 4.58
C ILE A 547 -15.47 16.31 4.20
N TYR A 548 -16.30 15.34 3.87
CA TYR A 548 -15.84 14.01 3.47
C TYR A 548 -15.02 14.01 2.17
N LYS A 549 -15.33 14.90 1.22
CA LYS A 549 -14.51 15.04 0.00
C LYS A 549 -13.09 15.51 0.32
N GLU A 550 -12.94 16.46 1.24
CA GLU A 550 -11.62 16.94 1.68
C GLU A 550 -10.86 15.88 2.46
N GLU A 551 -11.50 15.17 3.39
CA GLU A 551 -10.89 14.04 4.09
C GLU A 551 -10.46 12.92 3.12
N ARG A 552 -11.28 12.63 2.09
CA ARG A 552 -10.95 11.65 1.05
C ARG A 552 -9.71 12.03 0.26
N LYS A 553 -9.54 13.32 -0.08
CA LYS A 553 -8.32 13.82 -0.71
C LYS A 553 -7.09 13.56 0.18
N GLY A 554 -7.21 13.88 1.47
CA GLY A 554 -6.14 13.61 2.45
C GLY A 554 -5.76 12.13 2.52
N ARG A 555 -6.76 11.23 2.52
CA ARG A 555 -6.54 9.77 2.51
C ARG A 555 -5.85 9.30 1.23
N TYR A 556 -6.23 9.79 0.05
CA TYR A 556 -5.55 9.44 -1.20
C TYR A 556 -4.09 9.88 -1.21
N ILE A 557 -3.77 11.06 -0.67
CA ILE A 557 -2.40 11.53 -0.51
C ILE A 557 -1.62 10.62 0.43
N TYR A 558 -2.22 10.20 1.55
CA TYR A 558 -1.61 9.25 2.49
C TYR A 558 -1.29 7.91 1.83
N VAL A 559 -2.27 7.32 1.10
CA VAL A 559 -2.04 6.06 0.36
C VAL A 559 -0.92 6.21 -0.66
N LEU A 560 -0.92 7.32 -1.40
CA LEU A 560 0.14 7.59 -2.38
C LEU A 560 1.51 7.66 -1.71
N MET A 561 1.63 8.34 -0.57
CA MET A 561 2.88 8.40 0.21
C MET A 561 3.32 7.00 0.68
N VAL A 562 2.40 6.19 1.22
CA VAL A 562 2.72 4.82 1.65
C VAL A 562 3.20 3.97 0.47
N VAL A 563 2.54 4.06 -0.68
CA VAL A 563 2.93 3.33 -1.90
C VAL A 563 4.32 3.77 -2.37
N LEU A 564 4.61 5.08 -2.37
CA LEU A 564 5.94 5.60 -2.75
C LEU A 564 7.04 5.10 -1.81
N VAL A 565 6.82 5.14 -0.49
CA VAL A 565 7.78 4.61 0.50
C VAL A 565 8.01 3.12 0.30
N VAL A 566 6.96 2.33 0.04
CA VAL A 566 7.10 0.89 -0.23
C VAL A 566 7.88 0.63 -1.51
N ILE A 567 7.65 1.43 -2.58
CA ILE A 567 8.42 1.33 -3.83
C ILE A 567 9.90 1.63 -3.57
N GLU A 568 10.20 2.67 -2.80
CA GLU A 568 11.59 3.06 -2.46
C GLU A 568 12.29 1.96 -1.66
N LEU A 569 11.66 1.45 -0.59
CA LEU A 569 12.19 0.36 0.22
C LEU A 569 12.41 -0.91 -0.61
N TYR A 570 11.44 -1.24 -1.47
CA TYR A 570 11.59 -2.39 -2.37
C TYR A 570 12.76 -2.19 -3.35
N ALA A 571 12.89 -1.02 -3.95
CA ALA A 571 14.02 -0.69 -4.83
C ALA A 571 15.36 -0.84 -4.10
N MET A 572 15.45 -0.35 -2.85
CA MET A 572 16.65 -0.47 -2.02
C MET A 572 17.03 -1.93 -1.74
N VAL A 573 16.04 -2.78 -1.42
CA VAL A 573 16.25 -4.23 -1.24
C VAL A 573 16.79 -4.87 -2.51
N GLN A 574 16.23 -4.51 -3.68
CA GLN A 574 16.64 -5.08 -4.97
C GLN A 574 18.04 -4.60 -5.39
N ILE A 575 18.37 -3.34 -5.14
CA ILE A 575 19.71 -2.79 -5.41
C ILE A 575 20.75 -3.53 -4.59
N ASN A 576 20.52 -3.68 -3.28
CA ASN A 576 21.43 -4.41 -2.40
C ASN A 576 21.57 -5.89 -2.81
N ALA A 577 20.46 -6.54 -3.19
CA ALA A 577 20.48 -7.90 -3.70
C ALA A 577 21.31 -8.06 -4.98
N LEU A 578 21.31 -7.08 -5.86
CA LEU A 578 22.12 -7.07 -7.07
C LEU A 578 23.58 -6.78 -6.78
N ASP A 579 23.89 -5.87 -5.86
CA ASP A 579 25.27 -5.55 -5.47
C ASP A 579 25.95 -6.75 -4.81
N ASP A 580 25.25 -7.50 -3.98
CA ASP A 580 25.75 -8.78 -3.42
C ASP A 580 26.13 -9.80 -4.52
N ARG A 581 25.49 -9.73 -5.69
CA ARG A 581 25.74 -10.61 -6.84
C ARG A 581 26.81 -10.12 -7.80
N LYS A 582 27.49 -9.02 -7.49
CA LYS A 582 28.49 -8.41 -8.38
C LYS A 582 29.61 -9.38 -8.79
N ASN A 583 30.14 -10.15 -7.83
CA ASN A 583 31.17 -11.16 -8.08
C ASN A 583 30.64 -12.31 -8.95
N GLU A 584 29.41 -12.72 -8.73
CA GLU A 584 28.72 -13.74 -9.51
C GLU A 584 28.56 -13.30 -10.99
N VAL A 585 28.09 -12.05 -11.19
CA VAL A 585 27.99 -11.47 -12.55
C VAL A 585 29.35 -11.42 -13.23
N LYS A 586 30.40 -11.03 -12.50
CA LYS A 586 31.77 -11.01 -13.01
C LYS A 586 32.24 -12.40 -13.44
N LEU A 587 32.02 -13.43 -12.61
CA LEU A 587 32.35 -14.81 -12.93
C LEU A 587 31.60 -15.31 -14.17
N LEU A 588 30.28 -15.07 -14.24
CA LEU A 588 29.49 -15.46 -15.42
C LEU A 588 30.06 -14.87 -16.72
N LYS A 589 30.48 -13.61 -16.68
CA LYS A 589 31.16 -12.96 -17.83
C LYS A 589 32.52 -13.56 -18.12
N LEU A 590 33.30 -13.92 -17.10
CA LEU A 590 34.59 -14.62 -17.27
C LEU A 590 34.43 -15.99 -17.91
N TYR A 591 33.31 -16.67 -17.63
CA TYR A 591 32.96 -17.91 -18.32
C TYR A 591 32.40 -17.70 -19.74
N GLY A 592 32.35 -16.46 -20.27
CA GLY A 592 31.94 -16.14 -21.63
C GLY A 592 30.42 -16.00 -21.84
N LEU A 593 29.64 -15.77 -20.80
CA LEU A 593 28.21 -15.47 -20.97
C LEU A 593 28.02 -14.04 -21.47
N LYS A 594 27.15 -13.90 -22.47
CA LYS A 594 26.75 -12.58 -22.99
C LYS A 594 25.92 -11.82 -21.96
N ASP A 595 26.05 -10.49 -21.91
CA ASP A 595 25.29 -9.63 -21.01
C ASP A 595 23.77 -9.89 -21.02
N LYS A 596 23.21 -10.23 -22.21
CA LYS A 596 21.80 -10.58 -22.36
C LYS A 596 21.44 -11.85 -21.59
N ASN A 597 22.32 -12.87 -21.59
CA ASN A 597 22.08 -14.13 -20.90
C ASN A 597 22.25 -13.96 -19.40
N VAL A 598 23.26 -13.22 -18.96
CA VAL A 598 23.47 -12.86 -17.56
C VAL A 598 22.27 -12.09 -17.02
N HIS A 599 21.77 -11.10 -17.76
CA HIS A 599 20.58 -10.34 -17.40
C HIS A 599 19.34 -11.25 -17.29
N SER A 600 19.14 -12.18 -18.23
CA SER A 600 18.02 -13.14 -18.17
C SER A 600 18.06 -14.02 -16.91
N LEU A 601 19.25 -14.49 -16.53
CA LEU A 601 19.45 -15.30 -15.32
C LEU A 601 19.14 -14.52 -14.04
N ILE A 602 19.54 -13.25 -13.97
CA ILE A 602 19.26 -12.39 -12.81
C ILE A 602 17.77 -12.08 -12.69
N ASN A 603 17.10 -11.89 -13.82
CA ASN A 603 15.68 -11.49 -13.84
C ASN A 603 14.71 -12.61 -13.44
N GLU A 604 15.09 -13.87 -13.54
CA GLU A 604 14.25 -14.98 -13.05
C GLU A 604 13.90 -14.83 -11.57
N ASN A 605 14.85 -14.38 -10.75
CA ASN A 605 14.58 -14.10 -9.32
C ASN A 605 13.63 -12.91 -9.11
N GLY A 606 13.76 -11.85 -9.90
CA GLY A 606 12.86 -10.70 -9.82
C GLY A 606 11.40 -11.07 -10.16
N PHE A 607 11.22 -11.97 -11.12
CA PHE A 607 9.89 -12.48 -11.47
C PHE A 607 9.27 -13.34 -10.36
N VAL A 608 10.06 -14.20 -9.73
CA VAL A 608 9.59 -14.99 -8.56
C VAL A 608 9.19 -14.07 -7.41
N GLN A 609 9.95 -13.02 -7.13
CA GLN A 609 9.62 -12.03 -6.10
C GLN A 609 8.31 -11.29 -6.42
N LEU A 610 8.09 -10.90 -7.68
CA LEU A 610 6.82 -10.32 -8.13
C LEU A 610 5.63 -11.25 -7.82
N LEU A 611 5.74 -12.52 -8.17
CA LEU A 611 4.68 -13.49 -7.90
C LEU A 611 4.41 -13.64 -6.40
N LEU A 612 5.46 -13.67 -5.59
CA LEU A 612 5.33 -13.77 -4.13
C LEU A 612 4.62 -12.55 -3.54
N THR A 613 4.92 -11.33 -3.99
CA THR A 613 4.23 -10.11 -3.50
C THR A 613 2.73 -10.17 -3.79
N ILE A 614 2.33 -10.68 -4.94
CA ILE A 614 0.92 -10.83 -5.32
C ILE A 614 0.26 -11.93 -4.46
N ILE A 615 0.87 -13.10 -4.36
CA ILE A 615 0.30 -14.25 -3.63
C ILE A 615 0.12 -13.94 -2.14
N PHE A 616 1.10 -13.30 -1.49
CA PHE A 616 1.03 -12.96 -0.07
C PHE A 616 0.18 -11.71 0.24
N GLY A 617 -0.18 -10.94 -0.77
CA GLY A 617 -1.19 -9.90 -0.64
C GLY A 617 -2.59 -10.46 -0.32
N ILE A 618 -2.94 -11.64 -0.83
CA ILE A 618 -4.26 -12.27 -0.63
C ILE A 618 -4.56 -12.51 0.87
N PRO A 619 -3.73 -13.22 1.64
CA PRO A 619 -3.94 -13.38 3.07
C PRO A 619 -3.99 -12.05 3.81
N GLY A 620 -3.20 -11.04 3.39
CA GLY A 620 -3.19 -9.71 3.98
C GLY A 620 -4.56 -9.04 3.96
N PHE A 621 -5.27 -9.13 2.85
CA PHE A 621 -6.63 -8.61 2.72
C PHE A 621 -7.59 -9.29 3.71
N PHE A 622 -7.59 -10.62 3.77
CA PHE A 622 -8.49 -11.36 4.66
C PHE A 622 -8.17 -11.16 6.13
N ILE A 623 -6.89 -11.02 6.50
CA ILE A 623 -6.45 -10.73 7.87
C ILE A 623 -6.92 -9.33 8.27
N ALA A 624 -6.74 -8.31 7.42
CA ALA A 624 -7.18 -6.95 7.67
C ALA A 624 -8.72 -6.89 7.88
N ARG A 625 -9.50 -7.63 7.07
CA ARG A 625 -10.95 -7.78 7.25
C ARG A 625 -11.30 -8.42 8.61
N LYS A 626 -10.63 -9.52 8.98
CA LYS A 626 -10.89 -10.23 10.24
C LYS A 626 -10.53 -9.38 11.46
N MET A 627 -9.54 -8.52 11.35
CA MET A 627 -9.13 -7.60 12.43
C MET A 627 -10.06 -6.37 12.54
N GLY A 628 -11.08 -6.25 11.70
CA GLY A 628 -12.05 -5.16 11.77
C GLY A 628 -11.52 -3.81 11.25
N PHE A 629 -10.40 -3.81 10.51
CA PHE A 629 -9.88 -2.58 9.92
C PHE A 629 -10.80 -2.00 8.85
N PHE A 630 -11.78 -2.76 8.37
CA PHE A 630 -12.83 -2.28 7.48
C PHE A 630 -14.07 -3.16 7.54
N ALA A 631 -15.24 -2.51 7.47
CA ALA A 631 -16.54 -3.15 7.40
C ALA A 631 -17.05 -3.07 5.95
N VAL A 632 -17.04 -4.17 5.23
CA VAL A 632 -17.57 -4.23 3.86
C VAL A 632 -18.71 -5.23 3.85
N ASN A 633 -19.88 -4.81 3.36
CA ASN A 633 -21.01 -5.69 3.11
C ASN A 633 -20.64 -6.72 2.04
N ASP A 634 -21.21 -7.93 2.13
CA ASP A 634 -20.88 -9.02 1.20
C ASP A 634 -21.09 -8.66 -0.28
N GLN A 635 -22.02 -7.77 -0.61
CA GLN A 635 -22.22 -7.29 -1.96
C GLN A 635 -21.09 -6.38 -2.49
N SER A 636 -20.50 -5.56 -1.64
CA SER A 636 -19.38 -4.67 -2.02
C SER A 636 -18.02 -5.37 -1.91
N LEU A 637 -17.95 -6.54 -1.28
CA LEU A 637 -16.73 -7.31 -1.09
C LEU A 637 -16.05 -7.67 -2.41
N ILE A 638 -16.80 -8.13 -3.39
CA ILE A 638 -16.28 -8.56 -4.70
C ILE A 638 -15.65 -7.36 -5.42
N ILE A 639 -16.33 -6.20 -5.42
CA ILE A 639 -15.84 -4.97 -6.06
C ILE A 639 -14.57 -4.50 -5.37
N SER A 640 -14.56 -4.49 -4.05
CA SER A 640 -13.37 -4.11 -3.24
C SER A 640 -12.18 -5.03 -3.50
N LEU A 641 -12.41 -6.34 -3.60
CA LEU A 641 -11.39 -7.34 -3.94
C LEU A 641 -10.83 -7.10 -5.35
N LEU A 642 -11.68 -6.91 -6.34
CA LEU A 642 -11.25 -6.67 -7.74
C LEU A 642 -10.42 -5.39 -7.86
N LEU A 643 -10.86 -4.31 -7.23
CA LEU A 643 -10.16 -3.02 -7.24
C LEU A 643 -8.82 -3.12 -6.52
N PHE A 644 -8.79 -3.77 -5.38
CA PHE A 644 -7.59 -4.05 -4.61
C PHE A 644 -6.56 -4.83 -5.44
N PHE A 645 -6.96 -5.97 -6.02
CA PHE A 645 -6.04 -6.79 -6.82
C PHE A 645 -5.53 -6.05 -8.06
N SER A 646 -6.38 -5.26 -8.72
CA SER A 646 -5.96 -4.48 -9.89
C SER A 646 -4.86 -3.46 -9.53
N ILE A 647 -4.99 -2.75 -8.43
CA ILE A 647 -3.99 -1.78 -7.95
C ILE A 647 -2.71 -2.51 -7.53
N GLN A 648 -2.82 -3.60 -6.76
CA GLN A 648 -1.65 -4.36 -6.32
C GLN A 648 -0.86 -4.94 -7.49
N ILE A 649 -1.55 -5.51 -8.48
CA ILE A 649 -0.92 -6.02 -9.70
C ILE A 649 -0.25 -4.89 -10.47
N ALA A 650 -0.90 -3.74 -10.64
CA ALA A 650 -0.33 -2.59 -11.35
C ALA A 650 0.94 -2.08 -10.68
N VAL A 651 0.94 -1.88 -9.36
CA VAL A 651 2.12 -1.45 -8.61
C VAL A 651 3.24 -2.48 -8.69
N SER A 652 2.92 -3.77 -8.53
CA SER A 652 3.90 -4.85 -8.64
C SER A 652 4.54 -4.92 -10.03
N ILE A 653 3.78 -4.69 -11.09
CA ILE A 653 4.29 -4.61 -12.47
C ILE A 653 5.23 -3.42 -12.64
N ILE A 654 4.87 -2.24 -12.12
CA ILE A 654 5.72 -1.04 -12.18
C ILE A 654 7.07 -1.31 -11.50
N ILE A 655 7.03 -1.86 -10.29
CA ILE A 655 8.25 -2.22 -9.54
C ILE A 655 9.11 -3.21 -10.34
N TYR A 656 8.50 -4.22 -10.94
CA TYR A 656 9.21 -5.20 -11.76
C TYR A 656 9.85 -4.58 -13.01
N ILE A 657 9.16 -3.66 -13.67
CA ILE A 657 9.71 -2.92 -14.81
C ILE A 657 10.94 -2.09 -14.40
N LEU A 658 10.86 -1.38 -13.26
CA LEU A 658 12.00 -0.64 -12.72
C LEU A 658 13.19 -1.56 -12.40
N TYR A 659 12.92 -2.73 -11.81
CA TYR A 659 13.94 -3.74 -11.56
C TYR A 659 14.59 -4.25 -12.85
N LEU A 660 13.82 -4.49 -13.92
CA LEU A 660 14.35 -4.90 -15.23
C LEU A 660 15.30 -3.85 -15.82
N PHE A 661 14.96 -2.58 -15.73
CA PHE A 661 15.83 -1.49 -16.19
C PHE A 661 17.11 -1.43 -15.37
N TYR A 662 16.98 -1.48 -14.03
CA TYR A 662 18.15 -1.39 -13.15
C TYR A 662 19.07 -2.61 -13.30
N SER A 663 18.54 -3.83 -13.34
CA SER A 663 19.33 -5.05 -13.51
C SER A 663 20.09 -5.06 -14.85
N LYS A 664 19.47 -4.57 -15.92
CA LYS A 664 20.13 -4.41 -17.23
C LYS A 664 21.28 -3.39 -17.16
N TYR A 665 21.06 -2.26 -16.49
CA TYR A 665 22.11 -1.26 -16.25
C TYR A 665 23.24 -1.84 -15.39
N PHE A 666 22.91 -2.53 -14.32
CA PHE A 666 23.85 -3.15 -13.40
C PHE A 666 24.75 -4.18 -14.09
N VAL A 667 24.17 -5.14 -14.84
CA VAL A 667 24.93 -6.11 -15.62
C VAL A 667 25.89 -5.42 -16.57
N LYS A 668 25.47 -4.36 -17.26
CA LYS A 668 26.31 -3.61 -18.17
C LYS A 668 27.44 -2.85 -17.46
N LYS A 669 27.19 -2.35 -16.24
CA LYS A 669 28.16 -1.61 -15.43
C LYS A 669 29.23 -2.50 -14.82
N VAL A 670 28.91 -3.76 -14.48
CA VAL A 670 29.89 -4.71 -13.95
C VAL A 670 30.86 -5.11 -15.07
N LYS A 671 32.04 -4.53 -15.03
CA LYS A 671 33.16 -4.88 -15.93
C LYS A 671 33.91 -6.08 -15.39
N LEU A 672 34.50 -6.87 -16.29
CA LEU A 672 35.37 -8.00 -15.95
C LEU A 672 36.61 -7.60 -15.14
#